data_ab1b058869081be877db47c4eb02d902
#
_entry.id   ab1b058869081be877db47c4eb02d902
#
_cell.length_a   1.000
_cell.length_b   1.000
_cell.length_c   1.000
_cell.angle_alpha   90.00
_cell.angle_beta   90.00
_cell.angle_gamma   90.00
#
_symmetry.space_group_name_H-M   'P 1'
#
loop_
_entity.id
_entity.type
_entity.pdbx_description
1 polymer ?
#
loop_
_entity_poly.entity_id
_entity_poly.type
_entity_poly.pdbx_seq_one_letter_code
_entity_poly.pdbx_strand_id
1 'polypeptide(L)'
;MDYKETLLMPKTEFQMKGNLPDNEKVQRAKWEEMDLYNKLREKNKGRKPFVLHDGPPYANGSIHIGHAMNKILKDFVNRYAAMSGRDMIYIPGWDTHGLPIEQAVTNSGVDRKSMDKAEFRAICEEYAKKQIAMQMEGFKALNVIADWDNYYATFQHELEARQIEVFAEMACKGLIFKGMKPVYWSPSSESALAEAEIEYHDRKDPSIFVAFEVEEGNSVVDKGDYLVIWTTTPWTLPGNTAICVGPNLEYSRVLVNGKKYVVATDLLDSLKGEFGWENVEVINNFYGTDLEYVKYKHPFMDRISPVVLGDHVTLDAGSGLVHTAPSYGEDDFNVGKKYNLEMVFGVDDNGCLNAESGERFKGLFFEDANKEVVKYLDELGVLLKLKFITHSYPHDWRTKKPIIFRATAQWFCSIDKIKDDILNEIDNNINWLPEWGKVRLHNMIEGRGDWCISRQRVWGVPLPIFYNEDGSAILDYDVMMHVAELFREHGSNYWFMKDAKDLLPEGYTNPASPNGKFTKEMDIMDVWFDSGSTHTGVLLGRNLPYPADVYLEGCDQYRGWFNSSLITGVAVHGKSPYKTCISHGFTLDAKGNKMSKSLGNGIDPLKEISIRGADVLRLWVASTDYTEDVRIGDEILKQVQESYRKIRNTAKFILGNLNDFDPSKDMISFDEMKEYDKYMMSELNKYVKNVRGAYDRYSYQEVYKYTNNFISFTLSNFYLDFTKDILYIEKKDSLVRRSVQTVLYNIITKLDVLLAPILPYTAEEIYRYIPGEKKESVHLLDMPEVMDVNVDDELWSNFFKVKDDVYKALETARNEKVIGSGLEANVYLNLPEAFNNVKEVLGDVMHQLLIVSKVVFTSEELPKYDNVSVKIERSTGEKCNRCWNYVDELDDGICPRCASILKDNE
;
A
#
# COMPACT_ATOMS: atom_id res chain seq x y z
N MET A 1 28.03 57.48 14.55
CA MET A 1 27.37 56.71 13.42
C MET A 1 26.67 55.48 13.98
N ASP A 2 25.45 55.21 13.61
CA ASP A 2 24.87 53.89 14.00
C ASP A 2 25.35 52.83 12.98
N TYR A 3 26.39 52.08 13.35
CA TYR A 3 27.02 51.08 12.48
C TYR A 3 26.09 49.95 12.09
N LYS A 4 24.94 49.79 12.76
CA LYS A 4 23.92 48.77 12.39
C LYS A 4 23.33 49.01 11.00
N GLU A 5 23.20 50.29 10.60
CA GLU A 5 22.68 50.67 9.28
C GLU A 5 23.64 50.30 8.13
N THR A 6 24.94 50.09 8.44
CA THR A 6 25.93 49.67 7.46
C THR A 6 26.05 48.19 7.22
N LEU A 7 25.24 47.38 7.95
CA LEU A 7 25.22 45.93 7.80
C LEU A 7 24.34 45.49 6.61
N LEU A 8 24.84 44.52 5.87
CA LEU A 8 24.08 43.92 4.74
C LEU A 8 23.10 42.84 5.23
N MET A 9 22.03 43.31 5.91
CA MET A 9 21.03 42.40 6.50
C MET A 9 20.19 41.71 5.45
N PRO A 10 19.78 40.44 5.68
CA PRO A 10 18.99 39.68 4.73
C PRO A 10 17.59 40.30 4.51
N LYS A 11 17.15 40.35 3.26
CA LYS A 11 15.86 40.90 2.86
C LYS A 11 15.18 39.95 1.88
N THR A 12 13.92 39.54 2.14
CA THR A 12 13.13 38.74 1.22
C THR A 12 11.64 38.88 1.51
N GLU A 13 10.83 38.86 0.46
CA GLU A 13 9.38 38.78 0.53
C GLU A 13 8.87 37.37 0.88
N PHE A 14 9.74 36.36 0.84
CA PHE A 14 9.40 34.99 1.21
C PHE A 14 8.98 34.93 2.68
N GLN A 15 7.75 34.46 2.95
CA GLN A 15 7.19 34.50 4.29
C GLN A 15 7.61 33.32 5.16
N MET A 16 7.86 33.59 6.45
CA MET A 16 8.17 32.54 7.44
C MET A 16 7.00 31.54 7.60
N LYS A 17 5.75 32.05 7.64
CA LYS A 17 4.52 31.27 7.71
C LYS A 17 4.01 31.03 6.30
N GLY A 18 3.91 29.74 5.89
CA GLY A 18 3.48 29.37 4.54
C GLY A 18 2.00 29.61 4.27
N ASN A 19 1.17 29.73 5.29
CA ASN A 19 -0.31 29.78 5.17
C ASN A 19 -0.84 28.74 4.16
N LEU A 20 -0.34 27.49 4.30
CA LEU A 20 -0.52 26.42 3.33
C LEU A 20 -1.99 26.17 2.96
N PRO A 21 -2.95 26.10 3.93
CA PRO A 21 -4.34 25.80 3.60
C PRO A 21 -4.98 26.71 2.55
N ASP A 22 -4.59 27.98 2.52
CA ASP A 22 -5.13 28.96 1.55
C ASP A 22 -4.24 29.07 0.31
N ASN A 23 -2.91 29.15 0.50
CA ASN A 23 -1.98 29.37 -0.60
C ASN A 23 -1.88 28.17 -1.54
N GLU A 24 -2.01 26.95 -1.02
CA GLU A 24 -2.04 25.73 -1.85
C GLU A 24 -3.25 25.72 -2.80
N LYS A 25 -4.43 26.19 -2.36
CA LYS A 25 -5.63 26.30 -3.22
C LYS A 25 -5.37 27.23 -4.40
N VAL A 26 -4.77 28.37 -4.13
CA VAL A 26 -4.41 29.35 -5.17
C VAL A 26 -3.38 28.75 -6.14
N GLN A 27 -2.42 28.00 -5.62
CA GLN A 27 -1.39 27.41 -6.48
C GLN A 27 -1.93 26.25 -7.33
N ARG A 28 -2.81 25.42 -6.77
CA ARG A 28 -3.49 24.37 -7.57
C ARG A 28 -4.25 24.94 -8.74
N ALA A 29 -5.01 26.02 -8.52
CA ALA A 29 -5.72 26.70 -9.61
C ALA A 29 -4.76 27.20 -10.70
N LYS A 30 -3.58 27.71 -10.33
CA LYS A 30 -2.54 28.11 -11.30
C LYS A 30 -1.98 26.91 -12.08
N TRP A 31 -1.74 25.77 -11.42
CA TRP A 31 -1.27 24.56 -12.08
C TRP A 31 -2.32 23.98 -13.04
N GLU A 32 -3.59 24.07 -12.70
CA GLU A 32 -4.71 23.69 -13.58
C GLU A 32 -4.80 24.62 -14.78
N GLU A 33 -4.78 25.95 -14.56
CA GLU A 33 -4.83 26.97 -15.63
C GLU A 33 -3.66 26.82 -16.62
N MET A 34 -2.45 26.53 -16.11
CA MET A 34 -1.27 26.34 -16.96
C MET A 34 -1.18 24.94 -17.60
N ASP A 35 -2.08 24.02 -17.23
CA ASP A 35 -2.06 22.62 -17.65
C ASP A 35 -0.70 21.94 -17.37
N LEU A 36 -0.27 21.96 -16.10
CA LEU A 36 1.05 21.50 -15.69
C LEU A 36 1.32 20.05 -16.11
N TYR A 37 0.32 19.15 -16.04
CA TYR A 37 0.47 17.75 -16.42
C TYR A 37 0.91 17.62 -17.89
N ASN A 38 0.19 18.26 -18.81
CA ASN A 38 0.52 18.20 -20.24
C ASN A 38 1.81 18.96 -20.56
N LYS A 39 2.14 20.05 -19.86
CA LYS A 39 3.45 20.72 -19.98
C LYS A 39 4.62 19.82 -19.61
N LEU A 40 4.47 19.00 -18.57
CA LEU A 40 5.48 17.99 -18.21
C LEU A 40 5.62 16.93 -19.28
N ARG A 41 4.51 16.47 -19.88
CA ARG A 41 4.49 15.54 -20.99
C ARG A 41 5.18 16.13 -22.23
N GLU A 42 4.84 17.37 -22.59
CA GLU A 42 5.45 18.05 -23.75
C GLU A 42 6.95 18.30 -23.54
N LYS A 43 7.39 18.72 -22.34
CA LYS A 43 8.80 18.86 -21.97
C LYS A 43 9.59 17.57 -22.23
N ASN A 44 8.98 16.42 -21.91
CA ASN A 44 9.64 15.11 -22.01
C ASN A 44 9.27 14.31 -23.27
N LYS A 45 8.59 14.94 -24.22
CA LYS A 45 8.18 14.32 -25.47
C LYS A 45 9.35 13.67 -26.22
N GLY A 46 9.17 12.41 -26.61
CA GLY A 46 10.20 11.63 -27.29
C GLY A 46 11.27 11.02 -26.37
N ARG A 47 11.22 11.31 -25.07
CA ARG A 47 12.04 10.63 -24.05
C ARG A 47 11.40 9.27 -23.68
N LYS A 48 12.14 8.44 -22.93
CA LYS A 48 11.66 7.12 -22.52
C LYS A 48 10.39 7.27 -21.67
N PRO A 49 9.29 6.61 -22.05
CA PRO A 49 8.05 6.67 -21.28
C PRO A 49 8.23 6.04 -19.90
N PHE A 50 7.43 6.50 -18.95
CA PHE A 50 7.30 5.94 -17.62
C PHE A 50 5.82 5.88 -17.26
N VAL A 51 5.30 4.68 -17.03
CA VAL A 51 3.90 4.45 -16.72
C VAL A 51 3.76 3.88 -15.32
N LEU A 52 3.13 4.63 -14.43
CA LEU A 52 2.54 4.10 -13.23
C LEU A 52 1.05 3.87 -13.54
N HIS A 53 0.64 2.61 -13.61
CA HIS A 53 -0.77 2.28 -13.78
C HIS A 53 -1.50 2.35 -12.45
N ASP A 54 -2.56 3.14 -12.38
CA ASP A 54 -3.31 3.36 -11.14
C ASP A 54 -4.20 2.15 -10.84
N GLY A 55 -4.02 1.52 -9.67
CA GLY A 55 -5.00 0.60 -9.12
C GLY A 55 -6.25 1.41 -8.75
N PRO A 56 -7.41 1.07 -9.33
CA PRO A 56 -8.58 1.92 -9.20
C PRO A 56 -9.17 1.86 -7.79
N PRO A 57 -9.18 2.96 -7.01
CA PRO A 57 -9.93 2.98 -5.78
C PRO A 57 -11.42 2.79 -6.04
N TYR A 58 -12.13 2.20 -5.07
CA TYR A 58 -13.54 1.96 -5.20
C TYR A 58 -14.34 3.26 -5.03
N ALA A 59 -15.25 3.54 -5.96
CA ALA A 59 -16.03 4.78 -6.02
C ALA A 59 -17.17 4.79 -4.99
N ASN A 60 -16.85 4.77 -3.69
CA ASN A 60 -17.84 4.81 -2.62
C ASN A 60 -17.31 5.46 -1.34
N GLY A 61 -17.85 6.61 -1.00
CA GLY A 61 -17.48 7.39 0.19
C GLY A 61 -16.31 8.35 -0.04
N SER A 62 -16.06 9.20 0.94
CA SER A 62 -14.95 10.17 0.94
C SER A 62 -13.60 9.44 1.08
N ILE A 63 -12.54 10.11 0.64
CA ILE A 63 -11.18 9.61 0.82
C ILE A 63 -10.83 9.52 2.31
N HIS A 64 -10.05 8.51 2.69
CA HIS A 64 -9.51 8.33 4.03
C HIS A 64 -7.98 8.43 4.01
N ILE A 65 -7.34 8.41 5.18
CA ILE A 65 -5.90 8.62 5.28
C ILE A 65 -5.07 7.57 4.52
N GLY A 66 -5.54 6.34 4.41
CA GLY A 66 -4.90 5.30 3.57
C GLY A 66 -4.92 5.66 2.09
N HIS A 67 -6.03 6.18 1.57
CA HIS A 67 -6.09 6.71 0.20
C HIS A 67 -5.13 7.89 0.01
N ALA A 68 -5.04 8.79 1.00
CA ALA A 68 -4.12 9.92 0.95
C ALA A 68 -2.68 9.46 0.87
N MET A 69 -2.25 8.52 1.72
CA MET A 69 -0.90 7.95 1.70
C MET A 69 -0.59 7.29 0.34
N ASN A 70 -1.52 6.48 -0.16
CA ASN A 70 -1.38 5.80 -1.45
C ASN A 70 -1.15 6.80 -2.62
N LYS A 71 -2.03 7.79 -2.75
CA LYS A 71 -1.96 8.77 -3.84
C LYS A 71 -0.75 9.70 -3.71
N ILE A 72 -0.34 10.04 -2.50
CA ILE A 72 0.88 10.83 -2.24
C ILE A 72 2.13 10.04 -2.65
N LEU A 73 2.23 8.75 -2.30
CA LEU A 73 3.34 7.89 -2.72
C LEU A 73 3.44 7.79 -4.25
N LYS A 74 2.30 7.59 -4.93
CA LYS A 74 2.25 7.58 -6.40
C LYS A 74 2.71 8.91 -7.00
N ASP A 75 2.33 10.02 -6.38
CA ASP A 75 2.74 11.34 -6.84
C ASP A 75 4.24 11.59 -6.66
N PHE A 76 4.85 11.08 -5.58
CA PHE A 76 6.31 11.12 -5.41
C PHE A 76 7.03 10.41 -6.56
N VAL A 77 6.57 9.19 -6.89
CA VAL A 77 7.09 8.41 -8.02
C VAL A 77 6.97 9.18 -9.32
N ASN A 78 5.78 9.70 -9.61
CA ASN A 78 5.47 10.37 -10.87
C ASN A 78 6.20 11.69 -11.05
N ARG A 79 6.23 12.55 -10.03
CA ARG A 79 6.95 13.83 -10.10
C ARG A 79 8.45 13.63 -10.26
N TYR A 80 9.03 12.69 -9.51
CA TYR A 80 10.45 12.38 -9.64
C TYR A 80 10.77 11.83 -11.05
N ALA A 81 9.95 10.93 -11.58
CA ALA A 81 10.13 10.41 -12.94
C ALA A 81 10.09 11.51 -14.00
N ALA A 82 9.10 12.42 -13.93
CA ALA A 82 8.97 13.55 -14.85
C ALA A 82 10.16 14.51 -14.75
N MET A 83 10.60 14.84 -13.55
CA MET A 83 11.74 15.73 -13.32
C MET A 83 13.10 15.05 -13.59
N SER A 84 13.14 13.71 -13.66
CA SER A 84 14.30 12.93 -14.10
C SER A 84 14.33 12.70 -15.61
N GLY A 85 13.50 13.40 -16.36
CA GLY A 85 13.50 13.37 -17.83
C GLY A 85 12.79 12.16 -18.44
N ARG A 86 11.80 11.58 -17.75
CA ARG A 86 10.93 10.52 -18.29
C ARG A 86 9.61 11.12 -18.77
N ASP A 87 9.06 10.60 -19.86
CA ASP A 87 7.68 10.92 -20.27
C ASP A 87 6.71 10.19 -19.32
N MET A 88 6.38 10.86 -18.25
CA MET A 88 5.56 10.32 -17.18
C MET A 88 4.08 10.32 -17.59
N ILE A 89 3.47 9.13 -17.51
CA ILE A 89 2.06 8.90 -17.82
C ILE A 89 1.36 8.37 -16.58
N TYR A 90 0.38 9.14 -16.08
CA TYR A 90 -0.44 8.74 -14.95
C TYR A 90 -1.91 9.07 -15.20
N ILE A 91 -2.70 8.03 -15.47
CA ILE A 91 -4.13 8.12 -15.71
C ILE A 91 -4.82 7.58 -14.45
N PRO A 92 -5.52 8.43 -13.68
CA PRO A 92 -6.22 7.98 -12.49
C PRO A 92 -7.43 7.14 -12.86
N GLY A 93 -7.76 6.16 -12.02
CA GLY A 93 -8.85 5.23 -12.28
C GLY A 93 -9.78 5.04 -11.11
N TRP A 94 -10.98 4.50 -11.39
CA TRP A 94 -11.97 4.09 -10.39
C TRP A 94 -12.60 2.76 -10.72
N ASP A 95 -12.70 1.92 -9.68
CA ASP A 95 -13.52 0.71 -9.71
C ASP A 95 -14.94 1.06 -9.24
N THR A 96 -15.96 0.63 -9.98
CA THR A 96 -17.31 1.16 -9.81
C THR A 96 -18.39 0.11 -9.69
N HIS A 97 -18.11 -1.17 -9.95
CA HIS A 97 -19.11 -2.22 -9.99
C HIS A 97 -19.21 -3.01 -8.66
N GLY A 98 -20.27 -3.80 -8.54
CA GLY A 98 -20.47 -4.77 -7.48
C GLY A 98 -21.26 -4.28 -6.28
N LEU A 99 -21.24 -5.10 -5.25
CA LEU A 99 -22.07 -4.99 -4.05
C LEU A 99 -21.99 -3.64 -3.31
N PRO A 100 -20.82 -2.99 -3.14
CA PRO A 100 -20.79 -1.79 -2.32
C PRO A 100 -21.65 -0.63 -2.81
N ILE A 101 -21.74 -0.46 -4.13
CA ILE A 101 -22.63 0.59 -4.72
C ILE A 101 -24.07 0.11 -4.74
N GLU A 102 -24.34 -1.16 -5.10
CA GLU A 102 -25.70 -1.70 -4.99
C GLU A 102 -26.30 -1.51 -3.59
N GLN A 103 -25.49 -1.83 -2.57
CA GLN A 103 -25.90 -1.67 -1.17
C GLN A 103 -26.11 -0.20 -0.77
N ALA A 104 -25.23 0.70 -1.22
CA ALA A 104 -25.37 2.12 -0.94
C ALA A 104 -26.67 2.69 -1.56
N VAL A 105 -26.96 2.31 -2.81
CA VAL A 105 -28.18 2.69 -3.52
C VAL A 105 -29.42 2.09 -2.84
N THR A 106 -29.38 0.80 -2.48
CA THR A 106 -30.50 0.16 -1.76
C THR A 106 -30.75 0.79 -0.40
N ASN A 107 -29.69 1.09 0.35
CA ASN A 107 -29.79 1.78 1.65
C ASN A 107 -30.33 3.21 1.54
N SER A 108 -30.29 3.83 0.36
CA SER A 108 -30.92 5.13 0.10
C SER A 108 -32.44 5.04 -0.14
N GLY A 109 -33.03 3.85 -0.06
CA GLY A 109 -34.46 3.60 -0.21
C GLY A 109 -34.90 3.08 -1.59
N VAL A 110 -33.96 2.70 -2.44
CA VAL A 110 -34.24 2.10 -3.77
C VAL A 110 -34.39 0.59 -3.63
N ASP A 111 -35.56 0.03 -3.98
CA ASP A 111 -35.79 -1.41 -3.94
C ASP A 111 -35.37 -2.09 -5.25
N ARG A 112 -34.21 -2.75 -5.20
CA ARG A 112 -33.65 -3.52 -6.33
C ARG A 112 -34.61 -4.60 -6.88
N LYS A 113 -35.39 -5.23 -6.00
CA LYS A 113 -36.23 -6.40 -6.37
C LYS A 113 -37.53 -5.99 -7.10
N SER A 114 -37.98 -4.77 -6.93
CA SER A 114 -39.24 -4.25 -7.56
C SER A 114 -38.99 -3.44 -8.84
N MET A 115 -37.74 -3.17 -9.19
CA MET A 115 -37.34 -2.29 -10.28
C MET A 115 -36.78 -3.10 -11.49
N ASP A 116 -36.92 -2.53 -12.69
CA ASP A 116 -36.22 -3.03 -13.88
C ASP A 116 -34.70 -2.98 -13.69
N LYS A 117 -34.00 -4.05 -14.13
CA LYS A 117 -32.55 -4.15 -13.93
C LYS A 117 -31.76 -3.03 -14.59
N ALA A 118 -32.12 -2.64 -15.82
CA ALA A 118 -31.44 -1.56 -16.54
C ALA A 118 -31.64 -0.20 -15.85
N GLU A 119 -32.83 0.04 -15.28
CA GLU A 119 -33.14 1.24 -14.52
C GLU A 119 -32.34 1.31 -13.22
N PHE A 120 -32.27 0.19 -12.47
CA PHE A 120 -31.45 0.12 -11.26
C PHE A 120 -29.96 0.36 -11.55
N ARG A 121 -29.43 -0.20 -12.64
CA ARG A 121 -28.06 -0.01 -13.09
C ARG A 121 -27.76 1.45 -13.42
N ALA A 122 -28.69 2.15 -14.07
CA ALA A 122 -28.54 3.60 -14.35
C ALA A 122 -28.42 4.43 -13.04
N ILE A 123 -29.18 4.07 -12.00
CA ILE A 123 -29.08 4.73 -10.69
C ILE A 123 -27.71 4.47 -10.05
N CYS A 124 -27.19 3.22 -10.15
CA CYS A 124 -25.86 2.86 -9.66
C CYS A 124 -24.75 3.64 -10.38
N GLU A 125 -24.86 3.80 -11.70
CA GLU A 125 -23.92 4.58 -12.51
C GLU A 125 -23.87 6.05 -12.08
N GLU A 126 -25.04 6.68 -11.93
CA GLU A 126 -25.12 8.08 -11.47
C GLU A 126 -24.58 8.26 -10.03
N TYR A 127 -24.79 7.27 -9.17
CA TYR A 127 -24.18 7.27 -7.85
C TYR A 127 -22.65 7.21 -7.95
N ALA A 128 -22.12 6.28 -8.77
CA ALA A 128 -20.67 6.13 -8.99
C ALA A 128 -20.03 7.42 -9.51
N LYS A 129 -20.65 8.09 -10.50
CA LYS A 129 -20.18 9.38 -11.05
C LYS A 129 -20.04 10.46 -9.97
N LYS A 130 -21.01 10.56 -9.06
CA LYS A 130 -20.95 11.50 -7.93
C LYS A 130 -19.83 11.19 -6.97
N GLN A 131 -19.60 9.90 -6.68
CA GLN A 131 -18.50 9.46 -5.80
C GLN A 131 -17.14 9.72 -6.43
N ILE A 132 -16.97 9.46 -7.72
CA ILE A 132 -15.74 9.77 -8.48
C ILE A 132 -15.43 11.27 -8.38
N ALA A 133 -16.40 12.14 -8.67
CA ALA A 133 -16.19 13.58 -8.60
C ALA A 133 -15.74 14.04 -7.21
N MET A 134 -16.37 13.52 -6.15
CA MET A 134 -16.01 13.84 -4.77
C MET A 134 -14.60 13.36 -4.41
N GLN A 135 -14.24 12.13 -4.77
CA GLN A 135 -12.91 11.58 -4.49
C GLN A 135 -11.82 12.27 -5.30
N MET A 136 -12.10 12.62 -6.56
CA MET A 136 -11.19 13.36 -7.44
C MET A 136 -10.79 14.70 -6.82
N GLU A 137 -11.77 15.47 -6.33
CA GLU A 137 -11.49 16.73 -5.62
C GLU A 137 -10.65 16.50 -4.35
N GLY A 138 -10.92 15.41 -3.63
CA GLY A 138 -10.10 15.01 -2.48
C GLY A 138 -8.64 14.69 -2.87
N PHE A 139 -8.42 14.00 -3.97
CA PHE A 139 -7.07 13.67 -4.47
C PHE A 139 -6.35 14.90 -5.02
N LYS A 140 -7.05 15.79 -5.72
CA LYS A 140 -6.49 17.09 -6.13
C LYS A 140 -6.06 17.93 -4.93
N ALA A 141 -6.81 17.89 -3.83
CA ALA A 141 -6.49 18.62 -2.61
C ALA A 141 -5.17 18.16 -1.96
N LEU A 142 -4.70 16.94 -2.24
CA LEU A 142 -3.39 16.40 -1.84
C LEU A 142 -2.21 16.94 -2.69
N ASN A 143 -2.46 17.82 -3.63
CA ASN A 143 -1.50 18.30 -4.64
C ASN A 143 -0.99 17.19 -5.58
N VAL A 144 -1.78 16.16 -5.83
CA VAL A 144 -1.47 15.06 -6.77
C VAL A 144 -1.62 15.53 -8.20
N ILE A 145 -0.63 15.23 -9.05
CA ILE A 145 -0.65 15.51 -10.48
C ILE A 145 -1.04 14.28 -11.28
N ALA A 146 -2.01 14.41 -12.18
CA ALA A 146 -2.51 13.32 -13.01
C ALA A 146 -3.26 13.86 -14.22
N ASP A 147 -3.56 12.98 -15.18
CA ASP A 147 -4.48 13.26 -16.28
C ASP A 147 -5.94 13.13 -15.80
N TRP A 148 -6.40 14.15 -15.05
CA TRP A 148 -7.72 14.14 -14.43
C TRP A 148 -8.87 14.19 -15.44
N ASP A 149 -8.66 14.79 -16.62
CA ASP A 149 -9.69 14.93 -17.65
C ASP A 149 -9.92 13.62 -18.40
N ASN A 150 -8.92 12.76 -18.49
CA ASN A 150 -8.94 11.49 -19.18
C ASN A 150 -8.89 10.28 -18.23
N TYR A 151 -9.43 10.42 -17.02
CA TYR A 151 -9.52 9.31 -16.07
C TYR A 151 -10.23 8.09 -16.66
N TYR A 152 -10.03 6.93 -16.04
CA TYR A 152 -10.80 5.74 -16.38
C TYR A 152 -11.74 5.31 -15.24
N ALA A 153 -12.87 4.72 -15.60
CA ALA A 153 -13.81 4.10 -14.66
C ALA A 153 -14.34 2.80 -15.27
N THR A 154 -14.44 1.75 -14.48
CA THR A 154 -14.77 0.41 -14.99
C THR A 154 -16.15 0.33 -15.64
N PHE A 155 -17.06 1.27 -15.43
CA PHE A 155 -18.35 1.38 -16.13
C PHE A 155 -18.25 2.04 -17.53
N GLN A 156 -17.09 2.57 -17.94
CA GLN A 156 -16.95 3.19 -19.25
C GLN A 156 -17.08 2.13 -20.34
N HIS A 157 -17.85 2.41 -21.39
CA HIS A 157 -18.19 1.46 -22.45
C HIS A 157 -16.96 0.79 -23.08
N GLU A 158 -15.90 1.56 -23.34
CA GLU A 158 -14.65 0.99 -23.89
C GLU A 158 -14.00 -0.01 -22.92
N LEU A 159 -14.02 0.28 -21.62
CA LEU A 159 -13.45 -0.64 -20.62
C LEU A 159 -14.29 -1.89 -20.46
N GLU A 160 -15.61 -1.78 -20.45
CA GLU A 160 -16.52 -2.92 -20.45
C GLU A 160 -16.31 -3.81 -21.68
N ALA A 161 -16.16 -3.21 -22.87
CA ALA A 161 -15.85 -3.91 -24.11
C ALA A 161 -14.50 -4.64 -24.04
N ARG A 162 -13.45 -3.98 -23.55
CA ARG A 162 -12.11 -4.58 -23.38
C ARG A 162 -12.11 -5.74 -22.37
N GLN A 163 -12.93 -5.63 -21.35
CA GLN A 163 -13.12 -6.72 -20.38
C GLN A 163 -13.75 -7.95 -21.03
N ILE A 164 -14.73 -7.77 -21.89
CA ILE A 164 -15.32 -8.86 -22.69
C ILE A 164 -14.27 -9.48 -23.63
N GLU A 165 -13.42 -8.68 -24.27
CA GLU A 165 -12.32 -9.19 -25.09
C GLU A 165 -11.34 -10.05 -24.29
N VAL A 166 -10.95 -9.61 -23.08
CA VAL A 166 -10.10 -10.40 -22.16
C VAL A 166 -10.78 -11.73 -21.81
N PHE A 167 -12.06 -11.69 -21.49
CA PHE A 167 -12.84 -12.89 -21.20
C PHE A 167 -12.88 -13.86 -22.40
N ALA A 168 -13.12 -13.33 -23.61
CA ALA A 168 -13.16 -14.11 -24.85
C ALA A 168 -11.83 -14.82 -25.13
N GLU A 169 -10.71 -14.12 -24.98
CA GLU A 169 -9.36 -14.70 -25.09
C GLU A 169 -9.13 -15.82 -24.08
N MET A 170 -9.51 -15.62 -22.82
CA MET A 170 -9.39 -16.64 -21.78
C MET A 170 -10.27 -17.85 -22.07
N ALA A 171 -11.49 -17.64 -22.54
CA ALA A 171 -12.41 -18.70 -22.94
C ALA A 171 -11.88 -19.51 -24.12
N CYS A 172 -11.33 -18.83 -25.14
CA CYS A 172 -10.71 -19.45 -26.33
C CYS A 172 -9.52 -20.35 -25.94
N LYS A 173 -8.76 -19.96 -24.92
CA LYS A 173 -7.66 -20.77 -24.36
C LYS A 173 -8.15 -21.91 -23.45
N GLY A 174 -9.47 -22.09 -23.32
CA GLY A 174 -10.07 -23.15 -22.51
C GLY A 174 -9.87 -22.95 -21.00
N LEU A 175 -9.66 -21.70 -20.55
CA LEU A 175 -9.51 -21.39 -19.13
C LEU A 175 -10.87 -21.23 -18.42
N ILE A 176 -11.92 -20.86 -19.17
CA ILE A 176 -13.26 -20.60 -18.64
C ILE A 176 -14.12 -21.85 -18.76
N PHE A 177 -14.76 -22.26 -17.66
CA PHE A 177 -15.64 -23.41 -17.63
C PHE A 177 -16.75 -23.25 -16.59
N LYS A 178 -17.88 -23.93 -16.81
CA LYS A 178 -18.97 -24.04 -15.84
C LYS A 178 -18.76 -25.25 -14.96
N GLY A 179 -18.86 -25.09 -13.65
CA GLY A 179 -18.68 -26.18 -12.70
C GLY A 179 -19.72 -26.16 -11.58
N MET A 180 -20.01 -27.33 -11.04
CA MET A 180 -20.81 -27.51 -9.83
C MET A 180 -19.81 -27.82 -8.71
N LYS A 181 -19.43 -26.79 -7.91
CA LYS A 181 -18.44 -26.88 -6.84
C LYS A 181 -18.90 -26.12 -5.61
N PRO A 182 -18.43 -26.47 -4.39
CA PRO A 182 -18.58 -25.63 -3.22
C PRO A 182 -17.83 -24.31 -3.45
N VAL A 183 -18.52 -23.22 -3.15
CA VAL A 183 -17.95 -21.86 -3.19
C VAL A 183 -18.26 -21.16 -1.88
N TYR A 184 -17.51 -20.09 -1.56
CA TYR A 184 -17.93 -19.17 -0.52
C TYR A 184 -19.25 -18.53 -0.93
N TRP A 185 -20.26 -18.68 -0.11
CA TRP A 185 -21.59 -18.15 -0.35
C TRP A 185 -22.03 -17.24 0.79
N SER A 186 -22.44 -16.03 0.46
CA SER A 186 -23.00 -15.09 1.42
C SER A 186 -24.53 -15.12 1.37
N PRO A 187 -25.21 -15.72 2.37
CA PRO A 187 -26.67 -15.67 2.45
C PRO A 187 -27.20 -14.25 2.55
N SER A 188 -26.46 -13.34 3.23
CA SER A 188 -26.87 -11.95 3.42
C SER A 188 -26.80 -11.12 2.15
N SER A 189 -26.02 -11.55 1.17
CA SER A 189 -25.88 -10.90 -0.12
C SER A 189 -26.40 -11.75 -1.28
N GLU A 190 -26.85 -12.97 -1.02
CA GLU A 190 -27.40 -13.93 -2.00
C GLU A 190 -26.47 -14.13 -3.22
N SER A 191 -25.14 -14.27 -2.97
CA SER A 191 -24.16 -14.38 -4.04
C SER A 191 -22.92 -15.16 -3.62
N ALA A 192 -22.25 -15.78 -4.61
CA ALA A 192 -20.92 -16.30 -4.45
C ALA A 192 -19.91 -15.17 -4.16
N LEU A 193 -18.86 -15.50 -3.42
CA LEU A 193 -17.74 -14.61 -3.08
C LEU A 193 -16.40 -15.21 -3.52
N ALA A 194 -15.44 -14.35 -3.85
CA ALA A 194 -14.05 -14.75 -3.99
C ALA A 194 -13.34 -14.68 -2.63
N GLU A 195 -12.14 -15.27 -2.51
CA GLU A 195 -11.34 -15.23 -1.30
C GLU A 195 -10.99 -13.79 -0.87
N ALA A 196 -10.80 -12.88 -1.82
CA ALA A 196 -10.55 -11.46 -1.56
C ALA A 196 -11.74 -10.71 -0.93
N GLU A 197 -12.92 -11.30 -0.97
CA GLU A 197 -14.17 -10.73 -0.44
C GLU A 197 -14.55 -11.29 0.93
N ILE A 198 -13.61 -11.97 1.61
CA ILE A 198 -13.82 -12.61 2.91
C ILE A 198 -12.96 -11.93 3.96
N GLU A 199 -13.53 -11.73 5.14
CA GLU A 199 -12.83 -11.34 6.37
C GLU A 199 -13.05 -12.40 7.44
N TYR A 200 -12.03 -12.65 8.26
CA TYR A 200 -12.13 -13.59 9.36
C TYR A 200 -12.38 -12.83 10.67
N HIS A 201 -13.41 -13.28 11.40
CA HIS A 201 -13.74 -12.77 12.73
C HIS A 201 -13.92 -13.92 13.71
N ASP A 202 -13.61 -13.67 14.97
CA ASP A 202 -13.86 -14.64 16.02
C ASP A 202 -15.35 -14.84 16.22
N ARG A 203 -15.74 -16.11 16.19
CA ARG A 203 -17.12 -16.53 16.36
C ARG A 203 -17.22 -17.71 17.32
N LYS A 204 -18.31 -17.73 18.11
CA LYS A 204 -18.63 -18.80 19.02
C LYS A 204 -19.63 -19.76 18.38
N ASP A 205 -19.19 -20.97 18.02
CA ASP A 205 -20.00 -22.00 17.37
C ASP A 205 -20.10 -23.28 18.20
N PRO A 206 -21.16 -24.09 17.98
CA PRO A 206 -21.26 -25.39 18.60
C PRO A 206 -20.20 -26.35 18.06
N SER A 207 -19.59 -27.10 18.94
CA SER A 207 -18.64 -28.17 18.65
C SER A 207 -19.26 -29.46 19.19
N ILE A 208 -19.56 -30.41 18.30
CA ILE A 208 -20.26 -31.62 18.66
C ILE A 208 -19.52 -32.88 18.24
N PHE A 209 -19.68 -33.95 19.06
CA PHE A 209 -19.28 -35.30 18.73
C PHE A 209 -20.52 -36.19 18.61
N VAL A 210 -20.60 -36.92 17.50
CA VAL A 210 -21.78 -37.72 17.15
C VAL A 210 -21.37 -39.15 16.81
N ALA A 211 -22.12 -40.12 17.32
CA ALA A 211 -21.90 -41.53 17.08
C ALA A 211 -22.77 -42.04 15.93
N PHE A 212 -22.16 -42.57 14.86
CA PHE A 212 -22.80 -43.13 13.69
C PHE A 212 -22.71 -44.66 13.75
N GLU A 213 -23.86 -45.37 13.69
CA GLU A 213 -23.90 -46.79 13.84
C GLU A 213 -23.44 -47.53 12.56
N VAL A 214 -22.53 -48.48 12.70
CA VAL A 214 -22.06 -49.34 11.61
C VAL A 214 -23.19 -50.29 11.18
N GLU A 215 -23.56 -50.27 9.90
CA GLU A 215 -24.58 -51.16 9.31
C GLU A 215 -23.96 -52.41 8.67
N GLU A 216 -22.85 -52.26 7.97
CA GLU A 216 -22.06 -53.36 7.41
C GLU A 216 -20.61 -53.22 7.85
N GLY A 217 -20.19 -54.07 8.76
CA GLY A 217 -18.83 -54.16 9.26
C GLY A 217 -17.89 -54.98 8.39
N ASN A 218 -16.70 -55.25 8.91
CA ASN A 218 -15.64 -56.03 8.26
C ASN A 218 -14.81 -56.78 9.31
N SER A 219 -13.50 -57.08 9.02
CA SER A 219 -12.64 -57.80 9.95
C SER A 219 -12.24 -56.99 11.20
N VAL A 220 -12.37 -55.67 11.20
CA VAL A 220 -11.93 -54.79 12.29
C VAL A 220 -13.05 -54.13 13.09
N VAL A 221 -14.25 -53.98 12.52
CA VAL A 221 -15.46 -53.44 13.16
C VAL A 221 -16.70 -54.30 12.84
N ASP A 222 -17.61 -54.41 13.79
CA ASP A 222 -18.84 -55.19 13.67
C ASP A 222 -20.06 -54.29 13.41
N LYS A 223 -21.13 -54.84 12.85
CA LYS A 223 -22.45 -54.19 12.84
C LYS A 223 -22.87 -53.79 14.26
N GLY A 224 -23.35 -52.54 14.43
CA GLY A 224 -23.77 -52.00 15.71
C GLY A 224 -22.62 -51.33 16.51
N ASP A 225 -21.40 -51.31 15.99
CA ASP A 225 -20.33 -50.45 16.51
C ASP A 225 -20.61 -48.98 16.12
N TYR A 226 -19.97 -48.02 16.76
CA TYR A 226 -20.21 -46.60 16.51
C TYR A 226 -18.94 -45.91 16.03
N LEU A 227 -19.03 -45.27 14.88
CA LEU A 227 -17.99 -44.34 14.36
C LEU A 227 -18.25 -42.97 14.96
N VAL A 228 -17.27 -42.39 15.69
CA VAL A 228 -17.42 -41.07 16.32
C VAL A 228 -16.87 -39.99 15.42
N ILE A 229 -17.75 -39.11 14.91
CA ILE A 229 -17.33 -37.94 14.14
C ILE A 229 -17.33 -36.66 15.00
N TRP A 230 -16.65 -35.67 14.52
CA TRP A 230 -16.64 -34.32 15.10
C TRP A 230 -17.00 -33.29 14.03
N THR A 231 -17.76 -32.25 14.41
CA THR A 231 -18.07 -31.12 13.55
C THR A 231 -18.38 -29.85 14.35
N THR A 232 -18.11 -28.71 13.75
CA THR A 232 -18.50 -27.37 14.24
C THR A 232 -19.66 -26.77 13.45
N THR A 233 -20.14 -27.49 12.42
CA THR A 233 -21.24 -27.08 11.54
C THR A 233 -22.37 -28.13 11.53
N PRO A 234 -23.13 -28.32 12.63
CA PRO A 234 -24.18 -29.33 12.72
C PRO A 234 -25.21 -29.25 11.60
N TRP A 235 -25.48 -28.07 11.07
CA TRP A 235 -26.44 -27.84 9.98
C TRP A 235 -26.08 -28.57 8.66
N THR A 236 -24.80 -28.99 8.49
CA THR A 236 -24.36 -29.74 7.30
C THR A 236 -24.58 -31.25 7.41
N LEU A 237 -24.87 -31.75 8.62
CA LEU A 237 -25.06 -33.19 8.86
C LEU A 237 -26.13 -33.83 7.99
N PRO A 238 -27.31 -33.22 7.68
CA PRO A 238 -28.26 -33.78 6.72
C PRO A 238 -27.62 -34.12 5.37
N GLY A 239 -26.59 -33.40 4.97
CA GLY A 239 -25.83 -33.62 3.73
C GLY A 239 -24.68 -34.62 3.84
N ASN A 240 -24.51 -35.30 4.99
CA ASN A 240 -23.48 -36.32 5.17
C ASN A 240 -23.69 -37.51 4.19
N THR A 241 -22.62 -37.81 3.42
CA THR A 241 -22.62 -38.96 2.47
C THR A 241 -21.39 -39.85 2.63
N ALA A 242 -20.44 -39.49 3.50
CA ALA A 242 -19.33 -40.34 3.90
C ALA A 242 -18.77 -39.92 5.29
N ILE A 243 -17.99 -40.80 5.89
CA ILE A 243 -17.04 -40.47 6.96
C ILE A 243 -15.62 -40.66 6.41
N CYS A 244 -14.80 -39.63 6.47
CA CYS A 244 -13.42 -39.67 5.97
C CYS A 244 -12.47 -40.02 7.09
N VAL A 245 -11.50 -40.91 6.83
CA VAL A 245 -10.44 -41.33 7.77
C VAL A 245 -9.06 -41.17 7.09
N GLY A 246 -8.03 -40.91 7.88
CA GLY A 246 -6.66 -40.82 7.37
C GLY A 246 -6.10 -42.23 7.09
N PRO A 247 -5.62 -42.53 5.86
CA PRO A 247 -5.19 -43.89 5.49
C PRO A 247 -4.08 -44.44 6.40
N ASN A 248 -3.17 -43.59 6.83
CA ASN A 248 -2.01 -43.96 7.64
C ASN A 248 -2.17 -43.65 9.14
N LEU A 249 -3.36 -43.22 9.56
CA LEU A 249 -3.66 -42.99 10.98
C LEU A 249 -4.13 -44.27 11.63
N GLU A 250 -3.75 -44.46 12.90
CA GLU A 250 -4.19 -45.58 13.70
C GLU A 250 -5.52 -45.25 14.42
N TYR A 251 -6.45 -46.19 14.43
CA TYR A 251 -7.75 -46.07 15.08
C TYR A 251 -7.92 -47.18 16.11
N SER A 252 -8.55 -46.85 17.22
CA SER A 252 -8.86 -47.78 18.30
C SER A 252 -10.36 -48.08 18.34
N ARG A 253 -10.71 -49.34 18.38
CA ARG A 253 -12.09 -49.80 18.73
C ARG A 253 -12.12 -50.04 20.25
N VAL A 254 -12.94 -49.31 20.94
CA VAL A 254 -13.03 -49.31 22.39
C VAL A 254 -14.39 -49.68 22.91
N LEU A 255 -14.45 -50.46 23.99
CA LEU A 255 -15.69 -50.80 24.69
C LEU A 255 -15.86 -49.84 25.88
N VAL A 256 -17.02 -49.16 25.91
CA VAL A 256 -17.41 -48.24 27.00
C VAL A 256 -18.87 -48.44 27.33
N ASN A 257 -19.19 -48.81 28.56
CA ASN A 257 -20.56 -48.99 29.03
C ASN A 257 -21.42 -49.90 28.14
N GLY A 258 -20.81 -50.98 27.62
CA GLY A 258 -21.49 -51.97 26.75
C GLY A 258 -21.68 -51.58 25.30
N LYS A 259 -21.24 -50.38 24.87
CA LYS A 259 -21.19 -49.93 23.48
C LYS A 259 -19.75 -49.86 22.99
N LYS A 260 -19.55 -50.09 21.70
CA LYS A 260 -18.23 -50.06 21.05
C LYS A 260 -18.13 -48.84 20.18
N TYR A 261 -17.05 -48.05 20.35
CA TYR A 261 -16.78 -46.83 19.63
C TYR A 261 -15.46 -46.91 18.90
N VAL A 262 -15.36 -46.24 17.77
CA VAL A 262 -14.12 -46.10 16.98
C VAL A 262 -13.72 -44.65 16.99
N VAL A 263 -12.45 -44.37 17.41
CA VAL A 263 -11.80 -43.06 17.43
C VAL A 263 -10.31 -43.20 17.04
N ALA A 264 -9.65 -42.14 16.64
CA ALA A 264 -8.21 -42.18 16.44
C ALA A 264 -7.47 -42.55 17.73
N THR A 265 -6.46 -43.41 17.65
CA THR A 265 -5.70 -43.93 18.79
C THR A 265 -5.04 -42.82 19.56
N ASP A 266 -4.39 -41.87 18.86
CA ASP A 266 -3.65 -40.75 19.46
C ASP A 266 -4.57 -39.74 20.19
N LEU A 267 -5.85 -39.70 19.86
CA LEU A 267 -6.85 -38.81 20.49
C LEU A 267 -7.61 -39.49 21.64
N LEU A 268 -7.48 -40.81 21.82
CA LEU A 268 -8.28 -41.57 22.76
C LEU A 268 -8.19 -41.04 24.19
N ASP A 269 -7.01 -40.71 24.69
CA ASP A 269 -6.87 -40.24 26.09
C ASP A 269 -7.53 -38.88 26.31
N SER A 270 -7.46 -37.97 25.33
CA SER A 270 -8.13 -36.68 25.41
C SER A 270 -9.66 -36.84 25.34
N LEU A 271 -10.13 -37.76 24.49
CA LEU A 271 -11.55 -38.04 24.32
C LEU A 271 -12.19 -38.74 25.51
N LYS A 272 -11.45 -39.61 26.24
CA LYS A 272 -11.89 -40.16 27.53
C LYS A 272 -12.25 -39.04 28.54
N GLY A 273 -11.37 -38.03 28.65
CA GLY A 273 -11.63 -36.87 29.50
C GLY A 273 -12.82 -36.03 29.01
N GLU A 274 -12.89 -35.79 27.71
CA GLU A 274 -13.96 -35.00 27.07
C GLU A 274 -15.36 -35.62 27.27
N PHE A 275 -15.47 -36.94 27.10
CA PHE A 275 -16.75 -37.67 27.19
C PHE A 275 -17.06 -38.16 28.61
N GLY A 276 -16.12 -38.07 29.54
CA GLY A 276 -16.27 -38.65 30.85
C GLY A 276 -16.34 -40.20 30.82
N TRP A 277 -15.61 -40.82 29.89
CA TRP A 277 -15.56 -42.25 29.79
C TRP A 277 -14.73 -42.87 30.88
N GLU A 278 -15.39 -43.71 31.71
CA GLU A 278 -14.74 -44.53 32.70
C GLU A 278 -14.66 -46.00 32.22
N ASN A 279 -13.65 -46.76 32.63
CA ASN A 279 -13.48 -48.19 32.28
C ASN A 279 -13.44 -48.46 30.77
N VAL A 280 -12.60 -47.76 30.01
CA VAL A 280 -12.43 -47.92 28.57
C VAL A 280 -11.53 -49.13 28.32
N GLU A 281 -12.02 -50.11 27.59
CA GLU A 281 -11.30 -51.29 27.15
C GLU A 281 -11.00 -51.17 25.64
N VAL A 282 -9.74 -51.21 25.25
CA VAL A 282 -9.33 -51.24 23.83
C VAL A 282 -9.48 -52.69 23.34
N ILE A 283 -10.35 -52.91 22.35
CA ILE A 283 -10.60 -54.21 21.78
C ILE A 283 -9.54 -54.56 20.74
N ASN A 284 -9.27 -53.64 19.80
CA ASN A 284 -8.27 -53.76 18.75
C ASN A 284 -7.94 -52.41 18.18
N ASN A 285 -6.75 -52.34 17.58
CA ASN A 285 -6.25 -51.19 16.81
C ASN A 285 -6.07 -51.60 15.35
N PHE A 286 -6.23 -50.64 14.44
CA PHE A 286 -6.08 -50.86 13.01
C PHE A 286 -5.84 -49.54 12.31
N TYR A 287 -5.43 -49.56 11.05
CA TYR A 287 -5.22 -48.36 10.26
C TYR A 287 -6.48 -47.91 9.53
N GLY A 288 -6.51 -46.63 9.13
CA GLY A 288 -7.66 -46.09 8.39
C GLY A 288 -7.98 -46.86 7.11
N THR A 289 -6.95 -47.39 6.43
CA THR A 289 -7.14 -48.29 5.27
C THR A 289 -8.03 -49.53 5.57
N ASP A 290 -8.03 -49.97 6.81
CA ASP A 290 -8.86 -51.14 7.19
C ASP A 290 -10.33 -50.76 7.37
N LEU A 291 -10.67 -49.48 7.45
CA LEU A 291 -12.03 -48.96 7.53
C LEU A 291 -12.63 -48.63 6.16
N GLU A 292 -11.84 -48.60 5.09
CA GLU A 292 -12.32 -48.27 3.76
C GLU A 292 -13.52 -49.15 3.34
N TYR A 293 -14.57 -48.50 2.85
CA TYR A 293 -15.83 -49.09 2.44
C TYR A 293 -16.70 -49.74 3.55
N VAL A 294 -16.33 -49.66 4.84
CA VAL A 294 -17.25 -49.91 5.94
C VAL A 294 -18.48 -49.02 5.76
N LYS A 295 -19.68 -49.61 5.94
CA LYS A 295 -20.91 -48.84 5.79
C LYS A 295 -21.56 -48.54 7.12
N TYR A 296 -22.06 -47.33 7.25
CA TYR A 296 -22.73 -46.85 8.45
C TYR A 296 -24.11 -46.26 8.08
N LYS A 297 -25.01 -46.26 9.05
CA LYS A 297 -26.34 -45.67 8.94
C LYS A 297 -26.30 -44.19 9.39
N HIS A 298 -26.92 -43.34 8.58
CA HIS A 298 -27.11 -41.95 9.01
C HIS A 298 -28.05 -41.87 10.22
N PRO A 299 -27.78 -41.06 11.26
CA PRO A 299 -28.57 -41.04 12.49
C PRO A 299 -30.04 -40.69 12.31
N PHE A 300 -30.39 -39.85 11.34
CA PHE A 300 -31.74 -39.34 11.13
C PHE A 300 -32.19 -39.24 9.65
N MET A 301 -31.29 -39.45 8.71
CA MET A 301 -31.67 -39.53 7.29
C MET A 301 -31.72 -41.00 6.88
N ASP A 302 -32.64 -41.35 5.98
CA ASP A 302 -32.71 -42.69 5.42
C ASP A 302 -31.59 -42.91 4.38
N ARG A 303 -30.36 -43.06 4.89
CA ARG A 303 -29.17 -43.22 4.07
C ARG A 303 -28.14 -44.12 4.75
N ILE A 304 -27.56 -45.01 3.96
CA ILE A 304 -26.39 -45.84 4.30
C ILE A 304 -25.20 -45.31 3.48
N SER A 305 -24.12 -44.99 4.15
CA SER A 305 -22.96 -44.29 3.53
C SER A 305 -21.64 -45.01 3.85
N PRO A 306 -20.63 -44.90 2.98
CA PRO A 306 -19.34 -45.55 3.19
C PRO A 306 -18.39 -44.72 4.04
N VAL A 307 -17.42 -45.39 4.63
CA VAL A 307 -16.16 -44.79 5.10
C VAL A 307 -15.20 -44.67 3.90
N VAL A 308 -14.55 -43.55 3.77
CA VAL A 308 -13.60 -43.22 2.67
C VAL A 308 -12.26 -42.74 3.21
N LEU A 309 -11.23 -42.76 2.36
CA LEU A 309 -9.88 -42.30 2.72
C LEU A 309 -9.60 -40.90 2.22
N GLY A 310 -8.97 -40.07 3.08
CA GLY A 310 -8.52 -38.73 2.71
C GLY A 310 -7.33 -38.27 3.52
N ASP A 311 -6.36 -37.65 2.83
CA ASP A 311 -5.10 -37.19 3.42
C ASP A 311 -5.27 -35.89 4.23
N HIS A 312 -6.41 -35.22 4.12
CA HIS A 312 -6.75 -34.00 4.87
C HIS A 312 -7.16 -34.26 6.32
N VAL A 313 -7.34 -35.52 6.71
CA VAL A 313 -7.69 -35.87 8.09
C VAL A 313 -6.48 -35.66 8.99
N THR A 314 -6.62 -34.79 10.01
CA THR A 314 -5.57 -34.48 10.99
C THR A 314 -5.96 -34.94 12.39
N LEU A 315 -4.97 -34.93 13.30
CA LEU A 315 -5.15 -35.27 14.71
C LEU A 315 -5.07 -34.04 15.64
N ASP A 316 -5.13 -32.83 15.08
CA ASP A 316 -5.04 -31.58 15.86
C ASP A 316 -6.29 -31.31 16.70
N ALA A 317 -7.44 -31.84 16.27
CA ALA A 317 -8.72 -31.70 16.97
C ALA A 317 -9.68 -32.80 16.55
N GLY A 318 -10.79 -32.95 17.29
CA GLY A 318 -11.88 -33.84 16.96
C GLY A 318 -11.65 -35.28 17.38
N SER A 319 -12.07 -36.24 16.55
CA SER A 319 -12.04 -37.68 16.83
C SER A 319 -11.15 -38.48 15.88
N GLY A 320 -10.56 -37.80 14.86
CA GLY A 320 -9.83 -38.44 13.75
C GLY A 320 -10.74 -39.06 12.67
N LEU A 321 -12.05 -38.94 12.81
CA LEU A 321 -13.05 -39.33 11.79
C LEU A 321 -13.81 -38.06 11.39
N VAL A 322 -13.76 -37.71 10.10
CA VAL A 322 -14.31 -36.45 9.57
C VAL A 322 -15.64 -36.70 8.90
N HIS A 323 -16.68 -36.00 9.37
CA HIS A 323 -17.95 -35.88 8.67
C HIS A 323 -17.72 -35.28 7.28
N THR A 324 -18.19 -35.98 6.24
CA THR A 324 -17.98 -35.59 4.83
C THR A 324 -19.30 -35.30 4.15
N ALA A 325 -19.45 -34.07 3.66
CA ALA A 325 -20.60 -33.58 2.91
C ALA A 325 -20.10 -32.80 1.68
N PRO A 326 -20.00 -33.44 0.49
CA PRO A 326 -19.37 -32.89 -0.71
C PRO A 326 -19.92 -31.55 -1.19
N SER A 327 -21.12 -31.16 -0.80
CA SER A 327 -21.73 -29.87 -1.16
C SER A 327 -21.28 -28.70 -0.26
N TYR A 328 -20.55 -28.94 0.85
CA TYR A 328 -20.31 -27.95 1.90
C TYR A 328 -18.84 -27.77 2.28
N GLY A 329 -17.92 -28.38 1.55
CA GLY A 329 -16.47 -28.22 1.75
C GLY A 329 -15.66 -28.63 0.54
N GLU A 330 -14.52 -27.97 0.32
CA GLU A 330 -13.65 -28.25 -0.83
C GLU A 330 -12.97 -29.63 -0.71
N ASP A 331 -12.45 -29.96 0.47
CA ASP A 331 -11.86 -31.27 0.73
C ASP A 331 -12.91 -32.40 0.61
N ASP A 332 -14.09 -32.16 1.14
CA ASP A 332 -15.24 -33.10 1.04
C ASP A 332 -15.66 -33.31 -0.43
N PHE A 333 -15.64 -32.22 -1.22
CA PHE A 333 -15.94 -32.30 -2.65
C PHE A 333 -14.89 -33.10 -3.41
N ASN A 334 -13.60 -32.88 -3.14
CA ASN A 334 -12.52 -33.59 -3.80
C ASN A 334 -12.53 -35.08 -3.48
N VAL A 335 -12.75 -35.45 -2.21
CA VAL A 335 -12.97 -36.84 -1.79
C VAL A 335 -14.24 -37.38 -2.40
N GLY A 336 -15.31 -36.62 -2.38
CA GLY A 336 -16.59 -36.98 -2.99
C GLY A 336 -16.47 -37.33 -4.48
N LYS A 337 -15.66 -36.56 -5.23
CA LYS A 337 -15.37 -36.82 -6.64
C LYS A 337 -14.57 -38.13 -6.82
N LYS A 338 -13.56 -38.38 -5.95
CA LYS A 338 -12.73 -39.59 -5.98
C LYS A 338 -13.56 -40.87 -5.75
N TYR A 339 -14.52 -40.81 -4.84
CA TYR A 339 -15.34 -41.94 -4.46
C TYR A 339 -16.76 -41.96 -5.10
N ASN A 340 -17.02 -41.00 -6.00
CA ASN A 340 -18.34 -40.80 -6.65
C ASN A 340 -19.48 -40.71 -5.64
N LEU A 341 -19.31 -39.92 -4.57
CA LEU A 341 -20.31 -39.71 -3.54
C LEU A 341 -21.46 -38.84 -4.05
N GLU A 342 -22.64 -39.03 -3.50
CA GLU A 342 -23.80 -38.19 -3.75
C GLU A 342 -23.55 -36.75 -3.22
N MET A 343 -23.97 -35.74 -4.01
CA MET A 343 -24.01 -34.36 -3.59
C MET A 343 -25.44 -33.98 -3.16
N VAL A 344 -25.61 -33.61 -1.90
CA VAL A 344 -26.89 -33.16 -1.34
C VAL A 344 -26.93 -31.64 -1.33
N PHE A 345 -27.91 -31.03 -1.98
CA PHE A 345 -28.09 -29.57 -2.10
C PHE A 345 -29.13 -29.07 -1.08
N GLY A 346 -28.88 -29.28 0.19
CA GLY A 346 -29.80 -29.06 1.30
C GLY A 346 -29.99 -27.64 1.78
N VAL A 347 -29.38 -26.62 1.14
CA VAL A 347 -29.50 -25.21 1.54
C VAL A 347 -29.78 -24.34 0.32
N ASP A 348 -30.66 -23.34 0.48
CA ASP A 348 -31.04 -22.38 -0.56
C ASP A 348 -30.12 -21.12 -0.58
N ASP A 349 -30.44 -20.19 -1.50
CA ASP A 349 -29.65 -18.95 -1.69
C ASP A 349 -29.66 -18.02 -0.48
N ASN A 350 -30.74 -18.10 0.34
CA ASN A 350 -30.87 -17.30 1.56
C ASN A 350 -30.22 -17.95 2.79
N GLY A 351 -29.61 -19.13 2.63
CA GLY A 351 -28.98 -19.86 3.73
C GLY A 351 -30.02 -20.66 4.56
N CYS A 352 -31.24 -20.87 4.05
CA CYS A 352 -32.24 -21.67 4.70
C CYS A 352 -32.18 -23.10 4.20
N LEU A 353 -32.38 -24.08 5.11
CA LEU A 353 -32.40 -25.49 4.76
C LEU A 353 -33.67 -25.80 3.96
N ASN A 354 -33.55 -26.64 2.96
CA ASN A 354 -34.65 -27.05 2.09
C ASN A 354 -35.11 -28.50 2.39
N ALA A 355 -36.00 -29.07 1.56
CA ALA A 355 -36.56 -30.40 1.74
C ALA A 355 -35.50 -31.52 1.69
N GLU A 356 -34.38 -31.34 0.98
CA GLU A 356 -33.31 -32.36 0.92
C GLU A 356 -32.59 -32.53 2.27
N SER A 357 -32.66 -31.54 3.14
CA SER A 357 -32.15 -31.60 4.52
C SER A 357 -33.15 -32.29 5.50
N GLY A 358 -34.35 -32.69 5.03
CA GLY A 358 -35.40 -33.25 5.84
C GLY A 358 -36.45 -32.24 6.30
N GLU A 359 -37.70 -32.69 6.37
CA GLU A 359 -38.86 -31.84 6.71
C GLU A 359 -38.76 -31.16 8.08
N ARG A 360 -38.03 -31.76 9.04
CA ARG A 360 -37.84 -31.19 10.37
C ARG A 360 -37.01 -29.89 10.32
N PHE A 361 -36.09 -29.78 9.36
CA PHE A 361 -35.14 -28.64 9.28
C PHE A 361 -35.50 -27.64 8.18
N LYS A 362 -36.43 -28.02 7.30
CA LYS A 362 -36.84 -27.17 6.17
C LYS A 362 -37.33 -25.81 6.59
N GLY A 363 -36.79 -24.76 5.96
CA GLY A 363 -37.10 -23.37 6.21
C GLY A 363 -36.32 -22.75 7.36
N LEU A 364 -35.52 -23.52 8.12
CA LEU A 364 -34.66 -22.97 9.14
C LEU A 364 -33.41 -22.32 8.53
N PHE A 365 -33.05 -21.13 9.00
CA PHE A 365 -31.79 -20.54 8.68
C PHE A 365 -30.64 -21.38 9.27
N PHE A 366 -29.50 -21.48 8.60
CA PHE A 366 -28.43 -22.42 8.97
C PHE A 366 -27.97 -22.29 10.43
N GLU A 367 -27.97 -21.08 10.99
CA GLU A 367 -27.61 -20.86 12.41
C GLU A 367 -28.68 -21.43 13.39
N ASP A 368 -29.94 -21.34 13.04
CA ASP A 368 -31.03 -21.95 13.83
C ASP A 368 -31.11 -23.47 13.61
N ALA A 369 -30.79 -23.93 12.40
CA ALA A 369 -30.64 -25.34 12.09
C ALA A 369 -29.54 -25.99 12.96
N ASN A 370 -28.45 -25.33 13.26
CA ASN A 370 -27.44 -25.85 14.20
C ASN A 370 -28.07 -26.28 15.54
N LYS A 371 -28.93 -25.45 16.10
CA LYS A 371 -29.61 -25.74 17.39
C LYS A 371 -30.56 -26.90 17.30
N GLU A 372 -31.35 -26.95 16.25
CA GLU A 372 -32.36 -28.00 16.07
C GLU A 372 -31.73 -29.35 15.73
N VAL A 373 -30.65 -29.40 14.95
CA VAL A 373 -29.89 -30.62 14.67
C VAL A 373 -29.26 -31.17 15.95
N VAL A 374 -28.61 -30.31 16.75
CA VAL A 374 -28.04 -30.72 18.05
C VAL A 374 -29.09 -31.30 18.99
N LYS A 375 -30.25 -30.64 19.09
CA LYS A 375 -31.38 -31.13 19.89
C LYS A 375 -31.89 -32.51 19.38
N TYR A 376 -32.01 -32.68 18.09
CA TYR A 376 -32.45 -33.93 17.51
C TYR A 376 -31.47 -35.08 17.72
N LEU A 377 -30.17 -34.84 17.62
CA LEU A 377 -29.14 -35.83 17.93
C LEU A 377 -29.15 -36.25 19.41
N ASP A 378 -29.46 -35.33 20.31
CA ASP A 378 -29.64 -35.64 21.74
C ASP A 378 -30.88 -36.46 21.99
N GLU A 379 -32.03 -36.13 21.36
CA GLU A 379 -33.27 -36.92 21.43
C GLU A 379 -33.04 -38.36 20.93
N LEU A 380 -32.19 -38.57 19.92
CA LEU A 380 -31.83 -39.88 19.38
C LEU A 380 -30.79 -40.63 20.24
N GLY A 381 -30.20 -40.00 21.21
CA GLY A 381 -29.15 -40.57 22.08
C GLY A 381 -27.83 -40.87 21.37
N VAL A 382 -27.52 -40.17 20.28
CA VAL A 382 -26.26 -40.32 19.49
C VAL A 382 -25.32 -39.16 19.66
N LEU A 383 -25.73 -38.07 20.33
CA LEU A 383 -24.87 -36.94 20.71
C LEU A 383 -24.03 -37.35 21.92
N LEU A 384 -22.70 -37.47 21.71
CA LEU A 384 -21.77 -37.80 22.81
C LEU A 384 -21.34 -36.57 23.62
N LYS A 385 -21.15 -35.45 22.95
CA LYS A 385 -20.72 -34.19 23.59
C LYS A 385 -21.16 -32.98 22.80
N LEU A 386 -21.57 -31.95 23.49
CA LEU A 386 -21.73 -30.57 22.98
C LEU A 386 -20.88 -29.64 23.83
N LYS A 387 -20.08 -28.84 23.18
CA LYS A 387 -19.41 -27.66 23.77
C LYS A 387 -19.45 -26.49 22.79
N PHE A 388 -19.13 -25.29 23.27
CA PHE A 388 -18.99 -24.13 22.40
C PHE A 388 -17.54 -23.73 22.33
N ILE A 389 -17.05 -23.51 21.12
CA ILE A 389 -15.67 -23.04 20.85
C ILE A 389 -15.70 -21.68 20.19
N THR A 390 -14.68 -20.88 20.48
CA THR A 390 -14.45 -19.63 19.76
C THR A 390 -13.32 -19.87 18.76
N HIS A 391 -13.60 -19.62 17.50
CA HIS A 391 -12.64 -19.81 16.43
C HIS A 391 -12.82 -18.75 15.34
N SER A 392 -11.79 -18.60 14.51
CA SER A 392 -11.82 -17.69 13.36
C SER A 392 -12.76 -18.22 12.30
N TYR A 393 -13.76 -17.43 11.90
CA TYR A 393 -14.82 -17.83 10.94
C TYR A 393 -14.92 -16.82 9.80
N PRO A 394 -15.11 -17.27 8.56
CA PRO A 394 -15.21 -16.38 7.39
C PRO A 394 -16.54 -15.62 7.37
N HIS A 395 -16.43 -14.31 7.13
CA HIS A 395 -17.54 -13.39 6.99
C HIS A 395 -17.45 -12.65 5.66
N ASP A 396 -18.59 -12.28 5.12
CA ASP A 396 -18.69 -11.38 3.98
C ASP A 396 -18.05 -10.01 4.34
N TRP A 397 -17.05 -9.63 3.60
CA TRP A 397 -16.27 -8.41 3.86
C TRP A 397 -17.12 -7.14 3.91
N ARG A 398 -18.30 -7.15 3.26
CA ARG A 398 -19.15 -5.99 3.13
C ARG A 398 -20.30 -5.98 4.13
N THR A 399 -21.03 -7.07 4.20
CA THR A 399 -22.20 -7.20 5.11
C THR A 399 -21.78 -7.50 6.54
N LYS A 400 -20.53 -7.95 6.75
CA LYS A 400 -19.98 -8.40 8.05
C LYS A 400 -20.77 -9.56 8.66
N LYS A 401 -21.50 -10.31 7.82
CA LYS A 401 -22.27 -11.48 8.23
C LYS A 401 -21.52 -12.76 7.91
N PRO A 402 -21.71 -13.82 8.70
CA PRO A 402 -21.08 -15.11 8.43
C PRO A 402 -21.53 -15.67 7.08
N ILE A 403 -20.59 -16.31 6.39
CA ILE A 403 -20.80 -17.01 5.13
C ILE A 403 -20.89 -18.51 5.35
N ILE A 404 -21.29 -19.23 4.31
CA ILE A 404 -21.27 -20.68 4.26
C ILE A 404 -20.49 -21.18 3.04
N PHE A 405 -20.06 -22.44 3.06
CA PHE A 405 -19.70 -23.13 1.84
C PHE A 405 -20.94 -23.79 1.26
N ARG A 406 -21.13 -23.66 -0.06
CA ARG A 406 -22.28 -24.23 -0.75
C ARG A 406 -21.93 -24.58 -2.19
N ALA A 407 -22.21 -25.80 -2.60
CA ALA A 407 -22.09 -26.17 -3.99
C ALA A 407 -23.23 -25.53 -4.81
N THR A 408 -22.83 -24.84 -5.86
CA THR A 408 -23.74 -24.20 -6.81
C THR A 408 -23.09 -24.14 -8.19
N ALA A 409 -23.90 -24.09 -9.24
CA ALA A 409 -23.40 -23.96 -10.60
C ALA A 409 -22.85 -22.55 -10.80
N GLN A 410 -21.54 -22.45 -11.04
CA GLN A 410 -20.82 -21.18 -11.22
C GLN A 410 -19.88 -21.26 -12.41
N TRP A 411 -19.46 -20.10 -12.89
CA TRP A 411 -18.39 -19.96 -13.88
C TRP A 411 -17.05 -19.76 -13.20
N PHE A 412 -16.06 -20.51 -13.67
CA PHE A 412 -14.70 -20.51 -13.11
C PHE A 412 -13.66 -20.22 -14.17
N CYS A 413 -12.55 -19.62 -13.72
CA CYS A 413 -11.29 -19.58 -14.45
C CYS A 413 -10.34 -20.62 -13.84
N SER A 414 -9.80 -21.52 -14.67
CA SER A 414 -8.80 -22.49 -14.27
C SER A 414 -7.45 -21.82 -14.07
N ILE A 415 -6.98 -21.77 -12.84
CA ILE A 415 -5.65 -21.25 -12.50
C ILE A 415 -4.58 -22.30 -12.77
N ASP A 416 -4.85 -23.57 -12.51
CA ASP A 416 -3.88 -24.66 -12.66
C ASP A 416 -3.24 -24.72 -14.06
N LYS A 417 -4.00 -24.38 -15.11
CA LYS A 417 -3.48 -24.39 -16.49
C LYS A 417 -2.43 -23.32 -16.81
N ILE A 418 -2.36 -22.25 -16.02
CA ILE A 418 -1.44 -21.13 -16.22
C ILE A 418 -0.59 -20.85 -14.98
N LYS A 419 -0.70 -21.69 -13.95
CA LYS A 419 -0.03 -21.52 -12.65
C LYS A 419 1.48 -21.38 -12.79
N ASP A 420 2.11 -22.29 -13.53
CA ASP A 420 3.55 -22.30 -13.73
C ASP A 420 4.05 -21.02 -14.42
N ASP A 421 3.30 -20.53 -15.41
CA ASP A 421 3.62 -19.29 -16.11
C ASP A 421 3.51 -18.07 -15.17
N ILE A 422 2.48 -18.04 -14.31
CA ILE A 422 2.31 -16.97 -13.32
C ILE A 422 3.45 -17.00 -12.30
N LEU A 423 3.80 -18.18 -11.77
CA LEU A 423 4.90 -18.35 -10.80
C LEU A 423 6.24 -17.93 -11.41
N ASN A 424 6.47 -18.26 -12.69
CA ASN A 424 7.67 -17.82 -13.40
C ASN A 424 7.74 -16.28 -13.52
N GLU A 425 6.64 -15.61 -13.81
CA GLU A 425 6.61 -14.14 -13.84
C GLU A 425 6.92 -13.53 -12.47
N ILE A 426 6.32 -14.07 -11.38
CA ILE A 426 6.57 -13.63 -10.01
C ILE A 426 8.04 -13.76 -9.65
N ASP A 427 8.65 -14.88 -9.99
CA ASP A 427 10.00 -15.25 -9.54
C ASP A 427 11.10 -14.55 -10.32
N ASN A 428 10.89 -14.30 -11.61
CA ASN A 428 11.98 -13.93 -12.51
C ASN A 428 11.78 -12.57 -13.23
N ASN A 429 10.56 -12.05 -13.34
CA ASN A 429 10.28 -10.91 -14.23
C ASN A 429 9.71 -9.68 -13.51
N ILE A 430 9.43 -9.76 -12.21
CA ILE A 430 8.89 -8.66 -11.42
C ILE A 430 9.89 -8.26 -10.32
N ASN A 431 10.14 -6.95 -10.20
CA ASN A 431 10.87 -6.39 -9.08
C ASN A 431 9.90 -6.11 -7.92
N TRP A 432 10.25 -6.57 -6.72
CA TRP A 432 9.39 -6.48 -5.54
C TRP A 432 9.94 -5.50 -4.51
N LEU A 433 9.10 -4.58 -4.05
CA LEU A 433 9.40 -3.68 -2.96
C LEU A 433 8.18 -3.59 -2.00
N PRO A 434 8.31 -4.11 -0.76
CA PRO A 434 9.45 -4.84 -0.19
C PRO A 434 9.63 -6.23 -0.81
N GLU A 435 10.82 -6.80 -0.66
CA GLU A 435 11.20 -8.08 -1.29
C GLU A 435 10.32 -9.27 -0.84
N TRP A 436 9.81 -9.24 0.40
CA TRP A 436 8.92 -10.29 0.92
C TRP A 436 7.60 -10.42 0.13
N GLY A 437 7.22 -9.38 -0.61
CA GLY A 437 6.04 -9.41 -1.48
C GLY A 437 6.09 -10.53 -2.51
N LYS A 438 7.28 -10.85 -3.02
CA LYS A 438 7.52 -11.99 -3.91
C LYS A 438 7.05 -13.30 -3.29
N VAL A 439 7.57 -13.62 -2.10
CA VAL A 439 7.23 -14.88 -1.40
C VAL A 439 5.74 -14.94 -1.08
N ARG A 440 5.17 -13.82 -0.66
CA ARG A 440 3.74 -13.75 -0.34
C ARG A 440 2.85 -14.06 -1.54
N LEU A 441 3.11 -13.42 -2.69
CA LEU A 441 2.29 -13.67 -3.89
C LEU A 441 2.55 -15.05 -4.48
N HIS A 442 3.81 -15.53 -4.48
CA HIS A 442 4.16 -16.88 -4.90
C HIS A 442 3.33 -17.92 -4.15
N ASN A 443 3.36 -17.90 -2.82
CA ASN A 443 2.63 -18.87 -1.99
C ASN A 443 1.10 -18.77 -2.19
N MET A 444 0.57 -17.56 -2.40
CA MET A 444 -0.84 -17.39 -2.70
C MET A 444 -1.25 -18.00 -4.03
N ILE A 445 -0.42 -17.92 -5.06
CA ILE A 445 -0.70 -18.50 -6.37
C ILE A 445 -0.47 -20.02 -6.33
N GLU A 446 0.58 -20.49 -5.68
CA GLU A 446 0.88 -21.92 -5.55
C GLU A 446 -0.29 -22.69 -4.91
N GLY A 447 -0.85 -22.15 -3.82
CA GLY A 447 -2.01 -22.73 -3.12
C GLY A 447 -3.38 -22.38 -3.70
N ARG A 448 -3.41 -21.60 -4.80
CA ARG A 448 -4.70 -21.12 -5.33
C ARG A 448 -5.44 -22.18 -6.15
N GLY A 449 -6.72 -22.36 -5.83
CA GLY A 449 -7.66 -23.11 -6.66
C GLY A 449 -8.26 -22.27 -7.80
N ASP A 450 -9.27 -22.84 -8.47
CA ASP A 450 -9.98 -22.14 -9.55
C ASP A 450 -10.65 -20.85 -9.06
N TRP A 451 -10.58 -19.80 -9.86
CA TRP A 451 -11.21 -18.52 -9.56
C TRP A 451 -12.69 -18.53 -9.96
N CYS A 452 -13.60 -18.47 -9.01
CA CYS A 452 -15.03 -18.28 -9.27
C CYS A 452 -15.28 -16.86 -9.75
N ILE A 453 -15.66 -16.70 -11.03
CA ILE A 453 -15.80 -15.39 -11.69
C ILE A 453 -17.24 -14.91 -11.80
N SER A 454 -18.24 -15.75 -11.56
CA SER A 454 -19.66 -15.37 -11.64
C SER A 454 -20.18 -14.83 -10.31
N ARG A 455 -21.03 -13.80 -10.39
CA ARG A 455 -21.71 -13.18 -9.23
C ARG A 455 -23.19 -12.98 -9.54
N GLN A 456 -24.05 -13.32 -8.57
CA GLN A 456 -25.51 -13.16 -8.65
C GLN A 456 -25.92 -11.73 -8.28
N ARG A 457 -25.37 -10.76 -9.04
CA ARG A 457 -25.53 -9.32 -8.86
C ARG A 457 -26.09 -8.66 -10.12
N VAL A 458 -26.47 -7.39 -10.00
CA VAL A 458 -27.04 -6.62 -11.10
C VAL A 458 -26.07 -5.56 -11.61
N TRP A 459 -25.36 -4.87 -10.74
CA TRP A 459 -24.42 -3.80 -11.08
C TRP A 459 -23.00 -4.34 -11.31
N GLY A 460 -22.70 -4.61 -12.58
CA GLY A 460 -21.39 -5.11 -13.05
C GLY A 460 -21.46 -5.51 -14.51
N VAL A 461 -20.37 -5.99 -15.07
CA VAL A 461 -20.28 -6.44 -16.46
C VAL A 461 -20.84 -7.86 -16.55
N PRO A 462 -21.89 -8.11 -17.33
CA PRO A 462 -22.45 -9.45 -17.47
C PRO A 462 -21.49 -10.39 -18.18
N LEU A 463 -21.56 -11.69 -17.85
CA LEU A 463 -20.85 -12.73 -18.58
C LEU A 463 -21.41 -12.84 -20.00
N PRO A 464 -20.57 -12.77 -21.05
CA PRO A 464 -21.04 -12.74 -22.46
C PRO A 464 -21.38 -14.13 -22.97
N ILE A 465 -22.22 -14.86 -22.25
CA ILE A 465 -22.52 -16.27 -22.49
C ILE A 465 -24.00 -16.45 -22.83
N PHE A 466 -24.24 -17.20 -23.88
CA PHE A 466 -25.57 -17.64 -24.29
C PHE A 466 -25.72 -19.16 -24.08
N TYR A 467 -26.93 -19.60 -23.99
CA TYR A 467 -27.30 -21.03 -23.88
C TYR A 467 -28.18 -21.46 -25.04
N ASN A 468 -27.91 -22.66 -25.52
CA ASN A 468 -28.71 -23.35 -26.49
C ASN A 468 -30.00 -23.93 -25.85
N GLU A 469 -30.90 -24.42 -26.69
CA GLU A 469 -32.16 -25.06 -26.22
C GLU A 469 -31.92 -26.29 -25.35
N ASP A 470 -30.83 -27.01 -25.54
CA ASP A 470 -30.41 -28.15 -24.73
C ASP A 470 -29.69 -27.77 -23.43
N GLY A 471 -29.56 -26.47 -23.17
CA GLY A 471 -28.85 -25.93 -21.98
C GLY A 471 -27.35 -25.88 -22.11
N SER A 472 -26.75 -26.27 -23.23
CA SER A 472 -25.33 -26.16 -23.47
C SER A 472 -24.91 -24.69 -23.66
N ALA A 473 -23.74 -24.31 -23.07
CA ALA A 473 -23.25 -22.96 -23.15
C ALA A 473 -22.55 -22.68 -24.51
N ILE A 474 -22.72 -21.47 -25.01
CA ILE A 474 -22.05 -20.96 -26.20
C ILE A 474 -20.84 -20.16 -25.76
N LEU A 475 -19.64 -20.72 -25.94
CA LEU A 475 -18.35 -20.09 -25.68
C LEU A 475 -17.62 -19.82 -27.00
N ASP A 476 -18.32 -19.22 -27.94
CA ASP A 476 -17.80 -18.89 -29.28
C ASP A 476 -17.10 -17.53 -29.24
N TYR A 477 -15.85 -17.50 -29.72
CA TYR A 477 -15.00 -16.29 -29.71
C TYR A 477 -15.65 -15.13 -30.49
N ASP A 478 -16.16 -15.41 -31.70
CA ASP A 478 -16.74 -14.37 -32.57
C ASP A 478 -18.04 -13.81 -31.99
N VAL A 479 -18.85 -14.66 -31.33
CA VAL A 479 -20.06 -14.24 -30.61
C VAL A 479 -19.69 -13.32 -29.45
N MET A 480 -18.69 -13.67 -28.63
CA MET A 480 -18.25 -12.84 -27.53
C MET A 480 -17.64 -11.51 -27.99
N MET A 481 -16.87 -11.52 -29.10
CA MET A 481 -16.34 -10.30 -29.69
C MET A 481 -17.44 -9.39 -30.25
N HIS A 482 -18.52 -9.97 -30.81
CA HIS A 482 -19.71 -9.21 -31.19
C HIS A 482 -20.36 -8.52 -29.96
N VAL A 483 -20.46 -9.21 -28.83
CA VAL A 483 -20.95 -8.62 -27.57
C VAL A 483 -20.03 -7.47 -27.12
N ALA A 484 -18.70 -7.61 -27.27
CA ALA A 484 -17.75 -6.53 -26.95
C ALA A 484 -18.04 -5.27 -27.78
N GLU A 485 -18.30 -5.41 -29.09
CA GLU A 485 -18.68 -4.28 -29.95
C GLU A 485 -20.02 -3.65 -29.53
N LEU A 486 -21.02 -4.46 -29.16
CA LEU A 486 -22.29 -3.94 -28.65
C LEU A 486 -22.08 -3.14 -27.36
N PHE A 487 -21.19 -3.59 -26.46
CA PHE A 487 -20.89 -2.85 -25.22
C PHE A 487 -20.08 -1.58 -25.48
N ARG A 488 -19.19 -1.60 -26.48
CA ARG A 488 -18.46 -0.40 -26.90
C ARG A 488 -19.39 0.69 -27.40
N GLU A 489 -20.44 0.31 -28.13
CA GLU A 489 -21.40 1.26 -28.68
C GLU A 489 -22.47 1.68 -27.64
N HIS A 490 -23.01 0.74 -26.86
CA HIS A 490 -24.22 0.97 -26.06
C HIS A 490 -24.01 0.81 -24.55
N GLY A 491 -22.84 0.32 -24.10
CA GLY A 491 -22.58 -0.05 -22.71
C GLY A 491 -23.23 -1.36 -22.29
N SER A 492 -22.83 -1.90 -21.14
CA SER A 492 -23.31 -3.20 -20.64
C SER A 492 -24.79 -3.23 -20.22
N ASN A 493 -25.43 -2.05 -20.03
CA ASN A 493 -26.87 -1.97 -19.83
C ASN A 493 -27.66 -2.57 -20.98
N TYR A 494 -27.11 -2.53 -22.18
CA TYR A 494 -27.74 -3.11 -23.38
C TYR A 494 -28.04 -4.59 -23.23
N TRP A 495 -27.18 -5.34 -22.49
CA TRP A 495 -27.41 -6.76 -22.18
C TRP A 495 -28.72 -7.00 -21.44
N PHE A 496 -29.11 -6.13 -20.53
CA PHE A 496 -30.32 -6.27 -19.73
C PHE A 496 -31.56 -5.73 -20.42
N MET A 497 -31.40 -4.89 -21.44
CA MET A 497 -32.50 -4.27 -22.20
C MET A 497 -32.98 -5.12 -23.38
N LYS A 498 -32.16 -6.06 -23.88
CA LYS A 498 -32.41 -6.83 -25.10
C LYS A 498 -32.54 -8.31 -24.81
N ASP A 499 -33.30 -9.02 -25.64
CA ASP A 499 -33.38 -10.49 -25.59
C ASP A 499 -32.10 -11.14 -26.17
N ALA A 500 -31.85 -12.40 -25.83
CA ALA A 500 -30.66 -13.12 -26.30
C ALA A 500 -30.52 -13.12 -27.82
N LYS A 501 -31.64 -13.25 -28.55
CA LYS A 501 -31.64 -13.25 -30.02
C LYS A 501 -31.16 -11.93 -30.64
N ASP A 502 -31.44 -10.80 -29.98
CA ASP A 502 -31.06 -9.47 -30.46
C ASP A 502 -29.60 -9.12 -30.12
N LEU A 503 -28.98 -9.88 -29.24
CA LEU A 503 -27.58 -9.73 -28.81
C LEU A 503 -26.63 -10.68 -29.55
N LEU A 504 -27.16 -11.70 -30.23
CA LEU A 504 -26.39 -12.59 -31.10
C LEU A 504 -26.13 -11.95 -32.46
N PRO A 505 -25.04 -12.33 -33.15
CA PRO A 505 -24.80 -11.86 -34.53
C PRO A 505 -26.00 -12.14 -35.43
N GLU A 506 -26.26 -11.24 -36.38
CA GLU A 506 -27.36 -11.39 -37.33
C GLU A 506 -27.27 -12.73 -38.08
N GLY A 507 -28.37 -13.53 -38.08
CA GLY A 507 -28.42 -14.83 -38.74
C GLY A 507 -27.69 -15.95 -37.99
N TYR A 508 -27.27 -15.76 -36.73
CA TYR A 508 -26.61 -16.81 -35.96
C TYR A 508 -27.47 -18.04 -35.78
N THR A 509 -26.90 -19.21 -36.03
CA THR A 509 -27.55 -20.52 -35.87
C THR A 509 -26.62 -21.48 -35.15
N ASN A 510 -27.19 -22.39 -34.36
CA ASN A 510 -26.43 -23.44 -33.68
C ASN A 510 -27.20 -24.77 -33.76
N PRO A 511 -26.56 -25.90 -34.08
CA PRO A 511 -27.22 -27.21 -34.14
C PRO A 511 -27.91 -27.62 -32.84
N ALA A 512 -27.42 -27.17 -31.68
CA ALA A 512 -28.02 -27.42 -30.38
C ALA A 512 -29.26 -26.54 -30.08
N SER A 513 -29.57 -25.60 -30.99
CA SER A 513 -30.78 -24.76 -30.96
C SER A 513 -31.53 -24.86 -32.28
N PRO A 514 -32.13 -26.01 -32.59
CA PRO A 514 -32.75 -26.28 -33.89
C PRO A 514 -33.97 -25.37 -34.19
N ASN A 515 -34.61 -24.81 -33.15
CA ASN A 515 -35.72 -23.87 -33.29
C ASN A 515 -35.29 -22.40 -33.19
N GLY A 516 -33.99 -22.15 -33.14
CA GLY A 516 -33.43 -20.80 -33.03
C GLY A 516 -33.77 -20.09 -31.71
N LYS A 517 -34.01 -20.84 -30.64
CA LYS A 517 -34.24 -20.30 -29.30
C LYS A 517 -32.94 -20.30 -28.51
N PHE A 518 -32.66 -19.15 -27.92
CA PHE A 518 -31.45 -18.93 -27.11
C PHE A 518 -31.84 -18.20 -25.82
N THR A 519 -31.13 -18.50 -24.76
CA THR A 519 -31.15 -17.72 -23.52
C THR A 519 -29.77 -17.16 -23.23
N LYS A 520 -29.63 -16.23 -22.29
CA LYS A 520 -28.39 -15.60 -21.92
C LYS A 520 -28.10 -15.73 -20.44
N GLU A 521 -26.82 -15.65 -20.11
CA GLU A 521 -26.39 -15.62 -18.70
C GLU A 521 -26.82 -14.30 -18.07
N MET A 522 -27.26 -14.36 -16.81
CA MET A 522 -27.72 -13.19 -16.06
C MET A 522 -26.75 -12.79 -14.95
N ASP A 523 -25.79 -13.65 -14.64
CA ASP A 523 -24.73 -13.34 -13.70
C ASP A 523 -23.74 -12.32 -14.27
N ILE A 524 -23.18 -11.52 -13.39
CA ILE A 524 -22.11 -10.57 -13.74
C ILE A 524 -20.75 -11.16 -13.37
N MET A 525 -19.69 -10.58 -13.94
CA MET A 525 -18.33 -10.93 -13.58
C MET A 525 -17.98 -10.43 -12.18
N ASP A 526 -17.05 -11.10 -11.53
CA ASP A 526 -16.37 -10.63 -10.33
C ASP A 526 -15.75 -9.26 -10.57
N VAL A 527 -15.94 -8.32 -9.65
CA VAL A 527 -15.36 -6.97 -9.72
C VAL A 527 -13.83 -6.98 -9.83
N TRP A 528 -13.18 -8.01 -9.29
CA TRP A 528 -11.73 -8.19 -9.46
C TRP A 528 -11.32 -8.58 -10.89
N PHE A 529 -12.26 -9.07 -11.69
CA PHE A 529 -12.04 -9.24 -13.12
C PHE A 529 -12.07 -7.89 -13.86
N ASP A 530 -12.96 -6.98 -13.45
CA ASP A 530 -13.06 -5.62 -14.00
C ASP A 530 -11.74 -4.86 -13.80
N SER A 531 -11.33 -4.68 -12.55
CA SER A 531 -10.07 -4.00 -12.22
C SER A 531 -8.84 -4.80 -12.69
N GLY A 532 -8.90 -6.13 -12.65
CA GLY A 532 -7.84 -7.02 -13.13
C GLY A 532 -7.55 -6.91 -14.63
N SER A 533 -8.55 -6.55 -15.45
CA SER A 533 -8.39 -6.40 -16.90
C SER A 533 -8.02 -4.97 -17.37
N THR A 534 -7.87 -4.02 -16.45
CA THR A 534 -7.57 -2.61 -16.77
C THR A 534 -6.27 -2.41 -17.52
N HIS A 535 -5.29 -3.30 -17.35
CA HIS A 535 -4.05 -3.27 -18.13
C HIS A 535 -4.32 -3.39 -19.65
N THR A 536 -5.30 -4.19 -20.06
CA THR A 536 -5.71 -4.26 -21.47
C THR A 536 -6.52 -3.02 -21.87
N GLY A 537 -7.49 -2.64 -21.05
CA GLY A 537 -8.38 -1.51 -21.36
C GLY A 537 -7.69 -0.15 -21.34
N VAL A 538 -6.76 0.07 -20.41
CA VAL A 538 -6.08 1.35 -20.25
C VAL A 538 -4.73 1.36 -20.95
N LEU A 539 -3.82 0.41 -20.67
CA LEU A 539 -2.49 0.46 -21.27
C LEU A 539 -2.56 0.21 -22.78
N LEU A 540 -3.06 -0.95 -23.20
CA LEU A 540 -3.14 -1.29 -24.62
C LEU A 540 -4.24 -0.51 -25.34
N GLY A 541 -5.39 -0.31 -24.71
CA GLY A 541 -6.52 0.44 -25.29
C GLY A 541 -6.20 1.90 -25.59
N ARG A 542 -5.23 2.48 -24.89
CA ARG A 542 -4.76 3.87 -25.09
C ARG A 542 -3.36 3.94 -25.71
N ASN A 543 -2.86 2.84 -26.28
CA ASN A 543 -1.54 2.73 -26.89
C ASN A 543 -0.38 3.13 -25.95
N LEU A 544 -0.50 2.79 -24.67
CA LEU A 544 0.52 3.00 -23.66
C LEU A 544 1.47 1.79 -23.59
N PRO A 545 2.69 1.97 -23.05
CA PRO A 545 3.61 0.86 -22.85
C PRO A 545 3.02 -0.27 -21.98
N TYR A 546 3.27 -1.51 -22.39
CA TYR A 546 2.95 -2.72 -21.65
C TYR A 546 4.21 -3.60 -21.53
N PRO A 547 4.58 -4.09 -20.35
CA PRO A 547 4.00 -3.84 -19.03
C PRO A 547 4.15 -2.38 -18.55
N ALA A 548 3.32 -1.95 -17.60
CA ALA A 548 3.55 -0.72 -16.84
C ALA A 548 4.88 -0.78 -16.08
N ASP A 549 5.52 0.37 -15.85
CA ASP A 549 6.77 0.41 -15.07
C ASP A 549 6.53 0.11 -13.58
N VAL A 550 5.45 0.63 -13.01
CA VAL A 550 5.14 0.50 -11.58
C VAL A 550 3.65 0.23 -11.34
N TYR A 551 3.36 -0.76 -10.47
CA TYR A 551 2.13 -0.89 -9.68
C TYR A 551 2.46 -0.54 -8.23
N LEU A 552 1.69 0.34 -7.60
CA LEU A 552 1.88 0.76 -6.21
C LEU A 552 0.54 0.78 -5.47
N GLU A 553 0.33 -0.14 -4.52
CA GLU A 553 -0.90 -0.23 -3.73
C GLU A 553 -0.62 -0.71 -2.30
N GLY A 554 -1.67 -0.80 -1.48
CA GLY A 554 -1.60 -1.41 -0.15
C GLY A 554 -1.26 -2.90 -0.18
N CYS A 555 -0.69 -3.41 0.91
CA CYS A 555 -0.27 -4.81 1.04
C CYS A 555 -1.45 -5.81 1.05
N ASP A 556 -2.69 -5.35 1.22
CA ASP A 556 -3.92 -6.13 1.04
C ASP A 556 -4.13 -6.52 -0.43
N GLN A 557 -3.56 -5.77 -1.38
CA GLN A 557 -3.74 -6.01 -2.82
C GLN A 557 -3.00 -7.24 -3.36
N TYR A 558 -2.19 -7.91 -2.56
CA TYR A 558 -1.70 -9.26 -2.89
C TYR A 558 -2.85 -10.28 -3.05
N ARG A 559 -3.95 -10.10 -2.34
CA ARG A 559 -5.20 -10.86 -2.52
C ARG A 559 -6.19 -10.20 -3.50
N GLY A 560 -5.96 -8.99 -3.89
CA GLY A 560 -6.83 -8.20 -4.76
C GLY A 560 -6.21 -7.95 -6.13
N TRP A 561 -5.95 -6.69 -6.43
CA TRP A 561 -5.57 -6.21 -7.76
C TRP A 561 -4.22 -6.71 -8.27
N PHE A 562 -3.19 -6.84 -7.42
CA PHE A 562 -1.91 -7.42 -7.85
C PHE A 562 -2.08 -8.83 -8.38
N ASN A 563 -2.96 -9.59 -7.76
CA ASN A 563 -3.25 -10.98 -8.09
C ASN A 563 -4.12 -11.09 -9.35
N SER A 564 -5.29 -10.44 -9.36
CA SER A 564 -6.22 -10.51 -10.49
C SER A 564 -5.63 -9.95 -11.78
N SER A 565 -4.90 -8.84 -11.69
CA SER A 565 -4.20 -8.21 -12.82
C SER A 565 -3.10 -9.12 -13.40
N LEU A 566 -2.35 -9.80 -12.51
CA LEU A 566 -1.32 -10.75 -12.93
C LEU A 566 -1.91 -11.97 -13.63
N ILE A 567 -2.98 -12.55 -13.07
CA ILE A 567 -3.68 -13.72 -13.67
C ILE A 567 -4.18 -13.38 -15.07
N THR A 568 -4.93 -12.30 -15.23
CA THR A 568 -5.47 -11.90 -16.54
C THR A 568 -4.38 -11.50 -17.51
N GLY A 569 -3.34 -10.81 -17.04
CA GLY A 569 -2.19 -10.41 -17.87
C GLY A 569 -1.43 -11.61 -18.42
N VAL A 570 -1.10 -12.59 -17.57
CA VAL A 570 -0.43 -13.82 -18.01
C VAL A 570 -1.36 -14.66 -18.90
N ALA A 571 -2.63 -14.79 -18.53
CA ALA A 571 -3.61 -15.55 -19.32
C ALA A 571 -3.75 -15.05 -20.75
N VAL A 572 -3.78 -13.72 -20.95
CA VAL A 572 -4.02 -13.12 -22.28
C VAL A 572 -2.71 -12.79 -23.00
N HIS A 573 -1.74 -12.20 -22.31
CA HIS A 573 -0.51 -11.66 -22.93
C HIS A 573 0.75 -12.52 -22.67
N GLY A 574 0.65 -13.57 -21.87
CA GLY A 574 1.78 -14.47 -21.53
C GLY A 574 2.85 -13.81 -20.67
N LYS A 575 2.58 -12.64 -20.05
CA LYS A 575 3.53 -11.92 -19.19
C LYS A 575 2.82 -11.00 -18.20
N SER A 576 3.51 -10.66 -17.12
CA SER A 576 3.04 -9.71 -16.11
C SER A 576 2.66 -8.36 -16.72
N PRO A 577 1.58 -7.71 -16.25
CA PRO A 577 1.23 -6.34 -16.64
C PRO A 577 2.06 -5.26 -15.95
N TYR A 578 2.96 -5.60 -15.05
CA TYR A 578 3.83 -4.66 -14.32
C TYR A 578 5.25 -5.21 -14.17
N LYS A 579 6.23 -4.29 -14.19
CA LYS A 579 7.66 -4.58 -14.01
C LYS A 579 8.10 -4.49 -12.56
N THR A 580 7.56 -3.53 -11.82
CA THR A 580 7.85 -3.31 -10.40
C THR A 580 6.55 -3.26 -9.61
N CYS A 581 6.47 -4.06 -8.55
CA CYS A 581 5.37 -4.06 -7.61
C CYS A 581 5.84 -3.45 -6.29
N ILE A 582 5.23 -2.33 -5.92
CA ILE A 582 5.49 -1.65 -4.65
C ILE A 582 4.26 -1.81 -3.77
N SER A 583 4.43 -2.29 -2.54
CA SER A 583 3.34 -2.35 -1.57
C SER A 583 3.63 -1.51 -0.34
N HIS A 584 2.61 -0.82 0.14
CA HIS A 584 2.68 -0.09 1.41
C HIS A 584 1.84 -0.77 2.49
N GLY A 585 2.20 -0.55 3.75
CA GLY A 585 1.44 -1.03 4.91
C GLY A 585 0.14 -0.25 5.13
N PHE A 586 -0.56 -0.59 6.21
CA PHE A 586 -1.78 0.11 6.63
C PHE A 586 -1.46 1.38 7.43
N THR A 587 -2.41 2.32 7.41
CA THR A 587 -2.37 3.48 8.30
C THR A 587 -3.08 3.15 9.61
N LEU A 588 -2.37 3.35 10.72
CA LEU A 588 -2.83 3.07 12.07
C LEU A 588 -2.95 4.37 12.88
N ASP A 589 -3.75 4.37 13.94
CA ASP A 589 -3.78 5.49 14.87
C ASP A 589 -2.46 5.62 15.64
N ALA A 590 -2.31 6.67 16.44
CA ALA A 590 -1.08 6.92 17.21
C ALA A 590 -0.73 5.79 18.18
N LYS A 591 -1.70 4.97 18.59
CA LYS A 591 -1.53 3.82 19.48
C LYS A 591 -1.21 2.52 18.73
N GLY A 592 -1.27 2.53 17.39
CA GLY A 592 -1.05 1.36 16.55
C GLY A 592 -2.30 0.51 16.31
N ASN A 593 -3.50 1.06 16.53
CA ASN A 593 -4.75 0.36 16.25
C ASN A 593 -5.26 0.69 14.83
N LYS A 594 -5.93 -0.27 14.21
CA LYS A 594 -6.64 -0.04 12.93
C LYS A 594 -7.70 1.05 13.11
N MET A 595 -7.71 2.02 12.21
CA MET A 595 -8.69 3.09 12.22
C MET A 595 -10.03 2.61 11.68
N SER A 596 -11.13 2.97 12.35
CA SER A 596 -12.49 2.70 11.89
C SER A 596 -13.46 3.79 12.32
N LYS A 597 -14.56 3.95 11.57
CA LYS A 597 -15.63 4.89 11.93
C LYS A 597 -16.29 4.53 13.25
N SER A 598 -16.40 3.22 13.55
CA SER A 598 -17.01 2.72 14.78
C SER A 598 -16.18 3.03 16.03
N LEU A 599 -14.85 3.06 15.92
CA LEU A 599 -13.93 3.40 17.01
C LEU A 599 -13.75 4.92 17.17
N GLY A 600 -14.16 5.71 16.17
CA GLY A 600 -14.00 7.16 16.19
C GLY A 600 -12.54 7.64 16.19
N ASN A 601 -11.59 6.77 15.83
CA ASN A 601 -10.15 7.04 15.81
C ASN A 601 -9.62 7.38 14.41
N GLY A 602 -10.51 7.52 13.43
CA GLY A 602 -10.16 7.86 12.04
C GLY A 602 -9.68 9.30 11.89
N ILE A 603 -8.63 9.50 11.11
CA ILE A 603 -8.13 10.82 10.72
C ILE A 603 -8.64 11.13 9.31
N ASP A 604 -9.33 12.27 9.18
CA ASP A 604 -9.80 12.78 7.90
C ASP A 604 -8.67 13.59 7.23
N PRO A 605 -8.14 13.15 6.09
CA PRO A 605 -7.04 13.85 5.41
C PRO A 605 -7.44 15.26 4.94
N LEU A 606 -8.69 15.48 4.54
CA LEU A 606 -9.15 16.79 4.08
C LEU A 606 -9.24 17.79 5.23
N LYS A 607 -9.62 17.32 6.42
CA LYS A 607 -9.58 18.12 7.64
C LYS A 607 -8.13 18.49 8.00
N GLU A 608 -7.21 17.54 7.95
CA GLU A 608 -5.80 17.83 8.22
C GLU A 608 -5.20 18.83 7.23
N ILE A 609 -5.51 18.71 5.93
CA ILE A 609 -5.13 19.69 4.91
C ILE A 609 -5.68 21.09 5.24
N SER A 610 -6.91 21.17 5.71
CA SER A 610 -7.51 22.46 6.08
C SER A 610 -6.87 23.14 7.30
N ILE A 611 -6.15 22.38 8.12
CA ILE A 611 -5.45 22.86 9.32
C ILE A 611 -3.97 23.14 9.02
N ARG A 612 -3.29 22.20 8.36
CA ARG A 612 -1.81 22.20 8.21
C ARG A 612 -1.32 22.38 6.79
N GLY A 613 -2.18 22.13 5.79
CA GLY A 613 -1.81 22.06 4.38
C GLY A 613 -1.43 20.66 3.91
N ALA A 614 -1.49 20.44 2.59
CA ALA A 614 -1.16 19.17 1.97
C ALA A 614 0.35 18.85 2.06
N ASP A 615 1.23 19.85 1.93
CA ASP A 615 2.68 19.64 1.99
C ASP A 615 3.14 19.08 3.35
N VAL A 616 2.50 19.44 4.46
CA VAL A 616 2.80 18.85 5.77
C VAL A 616 2.37 17.38 5.81
N LEU A 617 1.20 17.04 5.27
CA LEU A 617 0.75 15.64 5.18
C LEU A 617 1.65 14.81 4.26
N ARG A 618 2.10 15.39 3.15
CA ARG A 618 3.06 14.77 2.23
C ARG A 618 4.42 14.54 2.90
N LEU A 619 4.89 15.50 3.70
CA LEU A 619 6.12 15.35 4.46
C LEU A 619 6.01 14.24 5.53
N TRP A 620 4.82 14.08 6.15
CA TRP A 620 4.55 12.94 7.03
C TRP A 620 4.73 11.61 6.29
N VAL A 621 4.14 11.46 5.10
CA VAL A 621 4.31 10.24 4.29
C VAL A 621 5.79 9.98 4.00
N ALA A 622 6.53 11.01 3.58
CA ALA A 622 7.96 10.89 3.30
C ALA A 622 8.80 10.55 4.55
N SER A 623 8.34 10.95 5.75
CA SER A 623 9.08 10.71 7.00
C SER A 623 8.99 9.27 7.52
N THR A 624 8.11 8.46 6.94
CA THR A 624 7.78 7.10 7.41
C THR A 624 8.40 6.03 6.53
N ASP A 625 8.63 4.85 7.12
CA ASP A 625 8.84 3.64 6.34
C ASP A 625 7.49 3.10 5.89
N TYR A 626 7.08 3.49 4.70
CA TYR A 626 5.77 3.15 4.16
C TYR A 626 5.62 1.66 3.79
N THR A 627 6.72 0.90 3.73
CA THR A 627 6.69 -0.55 3.44
C THR A 627 6.11 -1.36 4.59
N GLU A 628 6.07 -0.75 5.78
CA GLU A 628 5.46 -1.27 7.00
C GLU A 628 4.20 -0.49 7.37
N ASP A 629 3.49 -0.95 8.41
CA ASP A 629 2.32 -0.22 8.93
C ASP A 629 2.74 1.13 9.55
N VAL A 630 2.03 2.19 9.17
CA VAL A 630 2.39 3.58 9.47
C VAL A 630 1.43 4.19 10.48
N ARG A 631 1.97 4.80 11.53
CA ARG A 631 1.17 5.53 12.53
C ARG A 631 0.97 6.99 12.14
N ILE A 632 -0.21 7.51 12.47
CA ILE A 632 -0.54 8.93 12.35
C ILE A 632 -1.32 9.40 13.58
N GLY A 633 -1.08 10.66 13.96
CA GLY A 633 -1.74 11.31 15.08
C GLY A 633 -1.30 12.76 15.20
N ASP A 634 -1.98 13.55 16.02
CA ASP A 634 -1.74 15.00 16.14
C ASP A 634 -0.30 15.31 16.59
N GLU A 635 0.23 14.57 17.55
CA GLU A 635 1.62 14.77 18.03
C GLU A 635 2.66 14.41 16.97
N ILE A 636 2.41 13.35 16.17
CA ILE A 636 3.28 12.97 15.06
C ILE A 636 3.29 14.09 13.99
N LEU A 637 2.11 14.59 13.64
CA LEU A 637 1.98 15.68 12.66
C LEU A 637 2.61 16.98 13.15
N LYS A 638 2.55 17.30 14.45
CA LYS A 638 3.27 18.43 15.05
C LYS A 638 4.79 18.32 14.90
N GLN A 639 5.35 17.13 15.14
CA GLN A 639 6.79 16.88 14.94
C GLN A 639 7.21 17.06 13.46
N VAL A 640 6.40 16.55 12.54
CA VAL A 640 6.62 16.76 11.10
C VAL A 640 6.54 18.25 10.73
N GLN A 641 5.60 18.98 11.34
CA GLN A 641 5.46 20.42 11.13
C GLN A 641 6.67 21.21 11.63
N GLU A 642 7.33 20.76 12.69
CA GLU A 642 8.61 21.37 13.13
C GLU A 642 9.73 21.14 12.10
N SER A 643 9.82 19.93 11.51
CA SER A 643 10.77 19.67 10.40
C SER A 643 10.46 20.54 9.18
N TYR A 644 9.18 20.67 8.82
CA TYR A 644 8.75 21.59 7.76
C TYR A 644 9.16 23.04 8.04
N ARG A 645 9.01 23.51 9.29
CA ARG A 645 9.42 24.86 9.70
C ARG A 645 10.91 25.07 9.53
N LYS A 646 11.76 24.09 9.84
CA LYS A 646 13.21 24.17 9.62
C LYS A 646 13.56 24.36 8.15
N ILE A 647 12.88 23.61 7.25
CA ILE A 647 13.05 23.78 5.79
C ILE A 647 12.76 25.23 5.38
N ARG A 648 11.61 25.77 5.81
CA ARG A 648 11.23 27.15 5.49
C ARG A 648 12.19 28.19 6.07
N ASN A 649 12.65 28.01 7.31
CA ASN A 649 13.59 28.92 7.95
C ASN A 649 14.90 28.97 7.18
N THR A 650 15.42 27.82 6.76
CA THR A 650 16.64 27.71 5.96
C THR A 650 16.48 28.40 4.61
N ALA A 651 15.36 28.12 3.90
CA ALA A 651 15.06 28.78 2.63
C ALA A 651 14.97 30.31 2.80
N LYS A 652 14.27 30.79 3.84
CA LYS A 652 14.17 32.24 4.12
C LYS A 652 15.52 32.89 4.36
N PHE A 653 16.38 32.24 5.13
CA PHE A 653 17.74 32.76 5.40
C PHE A 653 18.55 32.85 4.10
N ILE A 654 18.55 31.81 3.29
CA ILE A 654 19.31 31.78 2.04
C ILE A 654 18.77 32.84 1.05
N LEU A 655 17.45 32.84 0.82
CA LEU A 655 16.82 33.81 -0.10
C LEU A 655 17.04 35.25 0.36
N GLY A 656 16.98 35.49 1.65
CA GLY A 656 17.24 36.83 2.21
C GLY A 656 18.65 37.33 1.94
N ASN A 657 19.65 36.45 1.96
CA ASN A 657 21.05 36.75 1.70
C ASN A 657 21.42 36.76 0.20
N LEU A 658 20.47 36.39 -0.67
CA LEU A 658 20.62 36.47 -2.13
C LEU A 658 19.89 37.69 -2.74
N ASN A 659 19.37 38.61 -1.93
CA ASN A 659 18.57 39.75 -2.41
C ASN A 659 19.32 40.70 -3.36
N ASP A 660 20.64 40.76 -3.28
CA ASP A 660 21.52 41.60 -4.09
C ASP A 660 22.44 40.77 -5.00
N PHE A 661 22.08 39.47 -5.25
CA PHE A 661 22.89 38.56 -6.05
C PHE A 661 22.27 38.35 -7.44
N ASP A 662 23.02 38.62 -8.49
CA ASP A 662 22.66 38.35 -9.86
C ASP A 662 23.47 37.13 -10.39
N PRO A 663 22.87 35.96 -10.57
CA PRO A 663 23.60 34.76 -10.99
C PRO A 663 24.27 34.90 -12.36
N SER A 664 23.86 35.86 -13.19
CA SER A 664 24.51 36.14 -14.49
C SER A 664 25.81 36.90 -14.39
N LYS A 665 26.09 37.54 -13.26
CA LYS A 665 27.25 38.46 -13.05
C LYS A 665 28.10 38.10 -11.84
N ASP A 666 27.44 37.60 -10.77
CA ASP A 666 28.05 37.53 -9.44
C ASP A 666 28.55 36.12 -9.07
N MET A 667 28.36 35.16 -9.95
CA MET A 667 28.82 33.76 -9.75
C MET A 667 30.36 33.72 -9.72
N ILE A 668 30.88 33.04 -8.69
CA ILE A 668 32.32 32.81 -8.53
C ILE A 668 32.65 31.38 -8.96
N SER A 669 33.75 31.21 -9.70
CA SER A 669 34.20 29.88 -10.13
C SER A 669 34.68 29.05 -8.94
N PHE A 670 34.57 27.72 -9.04
CA PHE A 670 34.98 26.81 -7.98
C PHE A 670 36.45 27.02 -7.55
N ASP A 671 37.33 27.24 -8.50
CA ASP A 671 38.78 27.42 -8.22
C ASP A 671 39.08 28.68 -7.43
N GLU A 672 38.27 29.73 -7.56
CA GLU A 672 38.41 31.00 -6.83
C GLU A 672 37.78 30.98 -5.42
N MET A 673 37.01 29.88 -5.10
CA MET A 673 36.36 29.74 -3.80
C MET A 673 37.37 29.46 -2.69
N LYS A 674 37.01 29.86 -1.47
CA LYS A 674 37.72 29.46 -0.25
C LYS A 674 37.47 27.98 0.04
N GLU A 675 38.40 27.36 0.80
CA GLU A 675 38.33 25.93 1.11
C GLU A 675 37.01 25.54 1.79
N TYR A 676 36.44 26.36 2.68
CA TYR A 676 35.16 26.12 3.32
C TYR A 676 33.99 26.19 2.33
N ASP A 677 34.07 27.00 1.28
CA ASP A 677 33.06 27.06 0.21
C ASP A 677 33.15 25.82 -0.69
N LYS A 678 34.39 25.42 -1.06
CA LYS A 678 34.63 24.17 -1.80
C LYS A 678 34.14 22.97 -1.05
N TYR A 679 34.41 22.91 0.26
CA TYR A 679 33.86 21.84 1.12
C TYR A 679 32.32 21.81 1.08
N MET A 680 31.69 22.96 1.22
CA MET A 680 30.22 23.03 1.19
C MET A 680 29.65 22.60 -0.16
N MET A 681 30.32 22.92 -1.28
CA MET A 681 29.93 22.41 -2.60
C MET A 681 30.06 20.88 -2.69
N SER A 682 31.08 20.29 -2.05
CA SER A 682 31.23 18.82 -1.95
C SER A 682 30.10 18.19 -1.13
N GLU A 683 29.76 18.77 0.02
CA GLU A 683 28.65 18.30 0.86
C GLU A 683 27.29 18.41 0.13
N LEU A 684 27.08 19.47 -0.64
CA LEU A 684 25.93 19.63 -1.50
C LEU A 684 25.87 18.53 -2.56
N ASN A 685 26.99 18.17 -3.17
CA ASN A 685 27.05 17.06 -4.12
C ASN A 685 26.73 15.70 -3.47
N LYS A 686 27.27 15.44 -2.28
CA LYS A 686 26.94 14.24 -1.50
C LYS A 686 25.44 14.19 -1.21
N TYR A 687 24.84 15.31 -0.82
CA TYR A 687 23.41 15.44 -0.60
C TYR A 687 22.61 15.14 -1.87
N VAL A 688 22.94 15.76 -3.00
CA VAL A 688 22.28 15.51 -4.29
C VAL A 688 22.35 14.03 -4.68
N LYS A 689 23.55 13.44 -4.59
CA LYS A 689 23.76 12.01 -4.92
C LYS A 689 22.92 11.10 -4.04
N ASN A 690 22.92 11.33 -2.73
CA ASN A 690 22.19 10.49 -1.77
C ASN A 690 20.68 10.60 -1.96
N VAL A 691 20.16 11.81 -2.13
CA VAL A 691 18.72 12.04 -2.32
C VAL A 691 18.23 11.45 -3.65
N ARG A 692 18.95 11.65 -4.75
CA ARG A 692 18.60 11.03 -6.03
C ARG A 692 18.62 9.51 -5.94
N GLY A 693 19.66 8.93 -5.33
CA GLY A 693 19.74 7.49 -5.11
C GLY A 693 18.62 6.96 -4.23
N ALA A 694 18.16 7.72 -3.25
CA ALA A 694 17.00 7.36 -2.43
C ALA A 694 15.69 7.39 -3.24
N TYR A 695 15.48 8.39 -4.09
CA TYR A 695 14.34 8.42 -5.01
C TYR A 695 14.36 7.25 -6.00
N ASP A 696 15.52 6.92 -6.56
CA ASP A 696 15.68 5.81 -7.51
C ASP A 696 15.33 4.44 -6.88
N ARG A 697 15.50 4.31 -5.57
CA ARG A 697 15.11 3.12 -4.79
C ARG A 697 13.72 3.23 -4.15
N TYR A 698 12.97 4.29 -4.45
CA TYR A 698 11.68 4.58 -3.82
C TYR A 698 11.74 4.70 -2.28
N SER A 699 12.88 5.10 -1.72
CA SER A 699 13.12 5.24 -0.28
C SER A 699 12.93 6.69 0.17
N TYR A 700 11.68 7.12 0.35
CA TYR A 700 11.35 8.52 0.70
C TYR A 700 11.75 8.88 2.12
N GLN A 701 11.80 7.91 3.03
CA GLN A 701 12.31 8.11 4.38
C GLN A 701 13.79 8.49 4.38
N GLU A 702 14.59 7.94 3.46
CA GLU A 702 15.98 8.35 3.27
C GLU A 702 16.07 9.78 2.70
N VAL A 703 15.22 10.15 1.74
CA VAL A 703 15.12 11.54 1.26
C VAL A 703 14.87 12.50 2.41
N TYR A 704 13.89 12.18 3.27
CA TYR A 704 13.57 12.97 4.45
C TYR A 704 14.76 13.06 5.43
N LYS A 705 15.43 11.95 5.74
CA LYS A 705 16.59 11.90 6.64
C LYS A 705 17.76 12.69 6.09
N TYR A 706 18.14 12.49 4.83
CA TYR A 706 19.24 13.24 4.20
C TYR A 706 18.97 14.73 4.18
N THR A 707 17.74 15.13 3.88
CA THR A 707 17.34 16.54 3.87
C THR A 707 17.42 17.17 5.27
N ASN A 708 16.86 16.50 6.29
CA ASN A 708 16.92 17.01 7.66
C ASN A 708 18.35 17.09 8.19
N ASN A 709 19.18 16.09 7.89
CA ASN A 709 20.58 16.10 8.29
C ASN A 709 21.36 17.24 7.61
N PHE A 710 21.18 17.40 6.31
CA PHE A 710 21.81 18.46 5.54
C PHE A 710 21.42 19.86 6.09
N ILE A 711 20.12 20.08 6.29
CA ILE A 711 19.60 21.36 6.82
C ILE A 711 20.07 21.62 8.25
N SER A 712 19.98 20.63 9.14
CA SER A 712 20.22 20.83 10.57
C SER A 712 21.71 20.86 10.90
N PHE A 713 22.48 19.88 10.42
CA PHE A 713 23.88 19.69 10.81
C PHE A 713 24.82 20.41 9.86
N THR A 714 24.72 20.20 8.56
CA THR A 714 25.66 20.76 7.59
C THR A 714 25.40 22.25 7.38
N LEU A 715 24.15 22.66 7.21
CA LEU A 715 23.81 24.07 6.98
C LEU A 715 23.68 24.85 8.30
N SER A 716 22.68 24.58 9.12
CA SER A 716 22.31 25.43 10.26
C SER A 716 23.37 25.45 11.36
N ASN A 717 23.96 24.30 11.70
CA ASN A 717 24.97 24.20 12.78
C ASN A 717 26.40 24.49 12.34
N PHE A 718 26.62 24.73 11.06
CA PHE A 718 27.97 25.03 10.56
C PHE A 718 27.96 26.17 9.54
N TYR A 719 27.64 25.87 8.26
CA TYR A 719 27.89 26.79 7.17
C TYR A 719 27.11 28.12 7.28
N LEU A 720 25.80 28.03 7.57
CA LEU A 720 24.98 29.25 7.70
C LEU A 720 25.29 30.06 8.95
N ASP A 721 25.92 29.46 9.97
CA ASP A 721 26.21 30.15 11.22
C ASP A 721 27.45 31.00 11.10
N PHE A 722 28.60 30.46 10.71
CA PHE A 722 29.83 31.24 10.59
C PHE A 722 29.81 32.24 9.42
N THR A 723 29.08 31.92 8.32
CA THR A 723 29.01 32.80 7.15
C THR A 723 28.22 34.08 7.38
N LYS A 724 27.48 34.22 8.48
CA LYS A 724 26.82 35.49 8.86
C LYS A 724 27.79 36.63 8.97
N ASP A 725 28.98 36.39 9.52
CA ASP A 725 30.02 37.39 9.60
C ASP A 725 30.45 37.88 8.21
N ILE A 726 30.58 36.97 7.25
CA ILE A 726 30.94 37.32 5.87
C ILE A 726 29.78 38.05 5.18
N LEU A 727 28.57 37.49 5.24
CA LEU A 727 27.39 37.99 4.52
C LEU A 727 26.98 39.40 4.97
N TYR A 728 27.12 39.73 6.28
CA TYR A 728 26.61 40.96 6.84
C TYR A 728 27.68 42.04 6.94
N ILE A 729 28.95 41.63 7.12
CA ILE A 729 30.05 42.54 7.44
C ILE A 729 30.86 42.95 6.22
N GLU A 730 31.14 41.99 5.29
CA GLU A 730 31.95 42.22 4.11
C GLU A 730 31.34 43.23 3.12
N LYS A 731 32.15 43.77 2.19
CA LYS A 731 31.65 44.61 1.09
C LYS A 731 30.68 43.84 0.24
N LYS A 732 29.68 44.53 -0.28
CA LYS A 732 28.63 43.99 -1.12
C LYS A 732 29.16 43.13 -2.28
N ASP A 733 30.20 43.59 -2.95
CA ASP A 733 30.80 43.02 -4.15
C ASP A 733 32.13 42.30 -3.89
N SER A 734 32.50 42.08 -2.63
CA SER A 734 33.75 41.37 -2.31
C SER A 734 33.72 39.93 -2.81
N LEU A 735 34.86 39.43 -3.29
CA LEU A 735 35.03 38.07 -3.77
C LEU A 735 34.58 37.04 -2.71
N VAL A 736 34.93 37.25 -1.46
CA VAL A 736 34.59 36.34 -0.34
C VAL A 736 33.09 36.28 -0.12
N ARG A 737 32.39 37.42 -0.13
CA ARG A 737 30.93 37.46 0.04
C ARG A 737 30.20 36.85 -1.17
N ARG A 738 30.65 37.22 -2.40
CA ARG A 738 30.09 36.64 -3.63
C ARG A 738 30.30 35.13 -3.72
N SER A 739 31.43 34.62 -3.21
CA SER A 739 31.72 33.19 -3.11
C SER A 739 30.68 32.48 -2.22
N VAL A 740 30.43 33.00 -1.01
CA VAL A 740 29.40 32.45 -0.12
C VAL A 740 28.02 32.53 -0.77
N GLN A 741 27.67 33.66 -1.40
CA GLN A 741 26.39 33.80 -2.10
C GLN A 741 26.26 32.81 -3.28
N THR A 742 27.34 32.52 -4.00
CA THR A 742 27.36 31.50 -5.06
C THR A 742 27.07 30.12 -4.49
N VAL A 743 27.64 29.77 -3.34
CA VAL A 743 27.35 28.52 -2.65
C VAL A 743 25.88 28.48 -2.21
N LEU A 744 25.37 29.53 -1.57
CA LEU A 744 23.94 29.62 -1.17
C LEU A 744 22.98 29.49 -2.35
N TYR A 745 23.32 30.11 -3.49
CA TYR A 745 22.54 29.99 -4.72
C TYR A 745 22.51 28.56 -5.24
N ASN A 746 23.65 27.87 -5.27
CA ASN A 746 23.71 26.45 -5.64
C ASN A 746 22.92 25.54 -4.67
N ILE A 747 22.99 25.84 -3.36
CA ILE A 747 22.23 25.10 -2.35
C ILE A 747 20.74 25.26 -2.59
N ILE A 748 20.25 26.50 -2.65
CA ILE A 748 18.79 26.71 -2.72
C ILE A 748 18.20 26.20 -4.04
N THR A 749 18.90 26.37 -5.16
CA THR A 749 18.43 25.89 -6.47
C THR A 749 18.36 24.37 -6.51
N LYS A 750 19.33 23.64 -5.97
CA LYS A 750 19.35 22.18 -5.95
C LYS A 750 18.41 21.60 -4.88
N LEU A 751 18.43 22.18 -3.68
CA LEU A 751 17.53 21.78 -2.59
C LEU A 751 16.06 21.91 -3.01
N ASP A 752 15.68 23.00 -3.65
CA ASP A 752 14.32 23.28 -4.09
C ASP A 752 13.81 22.24 -5.08
N VAL A 753 14.62 21.94 -6.11
CA VAL A 753 14.29 20.91 -7.10
C VAL A 753 14.17 19.52 -6.48
N LEU A 754 15.07 19.18 -5.55
CA LEU A 754 15.04 17.87 -4.86
C LEU A 754 13.85 17.73 -3.90
N LEU A 755 13.34 18.84 -3.36
CA LEU A 755 12.15 18.86 -2.51
C LEU A 755 10.83 18.83 -3.31
N ALA A 756 10.84 19.27 -4.57
CA ALA A 756 9.62 19.44 -5.36
C ALA A 756 8.72 18.20 -5.47
N PRO A 757 9.23 16.96 -5.57
CA PRO A 757 8.38 15.78 -5.56
C PRO A 757 7.62 15.60 -4.24
N ILE A 758 8.23 15.94 -3.09
CA ILE A 758 7.64 15.75 -1.75
C ILE A 758 6.80 16.96 -1.34
N LEU A 759 7.33 18.16 -1.53
CA LEU A 759 6.73 19.44 -1.12
C LEU A 759 6.44 20.34 -2.34
N PRO A 760 5.53 19.94 -3.22
CA PRO A 760 5.34 20.59 -4.52
C PRO A 760 4.97 22.07 -4.41
N TYR A 761 4.09 22.43 -3.45
CA TYR A 761 3.72 23.83 -3.23
C TYR A 761 4.87 24.64 -2.67
N THR A 762 5.54 24.13 -1.63
CA THR A 762 6.65 24.84 -0.97
C THR A 762 7.80 25.07 -1.92
N ALA A 763 8.14 24.08 -2.75
CA ALA A 763 9.13 24.24 -3.79
C ALA A 763 8.72 25.30 -4.84
N GLU A 764 7.47 25.30 -5.28
CA GLU A 764 6.97 26.34 -6.20
C GLU A 764 7.06 27.75 -5.58
N GLU A 765 6.77 27.88 -4.30
CA GLU A 765 6.88 29.14 -3.57
C GLU A 765 8.33 29.58 -3.45
N ILE A 766 9.26 28.73 -3.01
CA ILE A 766 10.69 29.01 -2.91
C ILE A 766 11.24 29.46 -4.28
N TYR A 767 10.92 28.69 -5.33
CA TYR A 767 11.37 28.94 -6.69
C TYR A 767 11.09 30.37 -7.17
N ARG A 768 9.94 30.95 -6.80
CA ARG A 768 9.58 32.34 -7.17
C ARG A 768 10.58 33.37 -6.68
N TYR A 769 11.22 33.15 -5.55
CA TYR A 769 12.12 34.09 -4.91
C TYR A 769 13.60 33.80 -5.18
N ILE A 770 13.95 32.68 -5.82
CA ILE A 770 15.34 32.45 -6.26
C ILE A 770 15.69 33.45 -7.36
N PRO A 771 16.83 34.18 -7.30
CA PRO A 771 17.20 35.11 -8.36
C PRO A 771 17.55 34.44 -9.69
N GLY A 772 17.42 35.14 -10.81
CA GLY A 772 17.76 34.65 -12.16
C GLY A 772 16.56 34.39 -13.07
N GLU A 773 16.84 33.89 -14.27
CA GLU A 773 15.81 33.48 -15.23
C GLU A 773 15.03 32.28 -14.75
N LYS A 774 13.74 32.24 -15.05
CA LYS A 774 12.81 31.21 -14.56
C LYS A 774 11.98 30.58 -15.64
N LYS A 775 11.76 29.27 -15.49
CA LYS A 775 10.65 28.60 -16.15
C LYS A 775 9.34 28.92 -15.43
N GLU A 776 8.22 28.57 -16.02
CA GLU A 776 6.88 28.85 -15.47
C GLU A 776 6.62 28.11 -14.14
N SER A 777 7.31 26.99 -13.89
CA SER A 777 7.22 26.20 -12.68
C SER A 777 8.55 25.50 -12.37
N VAL A 778 8.82 25.29 -11.06
CA VAL A 778 9.94 24.45 -10.59
C VAL A 778 9.83 23.01 -11.11
N HIS A 779 8.61 22.50 -11.29
CA HIS A 779 8.36 21.15 -11.79
C HIS A 779 8.79 20.92 -13.25
N LEU A 780 9.01 22.00 -14.00
CA LEU A 780 9.56 21.96 -15.36
C LEU A 780 11.09 21.93 -15.39
N LEU A 781 11.75 21.97 -14.25
CA LEU A 781 13.20 21.78 -14.15
C LEU A 781 13.54 20.27 -14.16
N ASP A 782 14.80 19.99 -14.54
CA ASP A 782 15.35 18.64 -14.41
C ASP A 782 16.02 18.46 -13.03
N MET A 783 16.05 17.23 -12.55
CA MET A 783 16.77 16.88 -11.32
C MET A 783 18.23 17.28 -11.44
N PRO A 784 18.85 17.87 -10.37
CA PRO A 784 20.21 18.34 -10.41
C PRO A 784 21.18 17.18 -10.62
N GLU A 785 22.17 17.40 -11.49
CA GLU A 785 23.25 16.43 -11.68
C GLU A 785 24.30 16.56 -10.58
N VAL A 786 24.99 15.47 -10.32
CA VAL A 786 26.15 15.45 -9.43
C VAL A 786 27.34 16.02 -10.20
N MET A 787 27.98 17.06 -9.64
CA MET A 787 29.18 17.65 -10.21
C MET A 787 30.44 16.88 -9.73
N ASP A 788 31.51 16.92 -10.50
CA ASP A 788 32.80 16.41 -10.06
C ASP A 788 33.48 17.49 -9.18
N VAL A 789 33.40 17.32 -7.88
CA VAL A 789 34.01 18.25 -6.89
C VAL A 789 34.96 17.46 -6.02
N ASN A 790 36.24 17.78 -6.08
CA ASN A 790 37.28 17.15 -5.29
C ASN A 790 37.71 18.07 -4.15
N VAL A 791 37.62 17.59 -2.92
CA VAL A 791 38.08 18.27 -1.71
C VAL A 791 38.89 17.30 -0.84
N ASP A 792 39.72 17.84 0.04
CA ASP A 792 40.50 17.06 1.00
C ASP A 792 39.57 16.60 2.16
N ASP A 793 39.02 15.40 2.08
CA ASP A 793 38.16 14.85 3.11
C ASP A 793 38.87 14.63 4.46
N GLU A 794 40.21 14.39 4.45
CA GLU A 794 41.01 14.25 5.67
C GLU A 794 41.15 15.58 6.40
N LEU A 795 41.40 16.65 5.67
CA LEU A 795 41.41 18.01 6.21
C LEU A 795 40.14 18.33 6.99
N TRP A 796 38.98 18.08 6.36
CA TRP A 796 37.69 18.41 6.97
C TRP A 796 37.32 17.47 8.11
N SER A 797 37.68 16.18 8.02
CA SER A 797 37.53 15.25 9.14
C SER A 797 38.33 15.70 10.35
N ASN A 798 39.57 16.14 10.13
CA ASN A 798 40.42 16.66 11.18
C ASN A 798 39.89 18.00 11.74
N PHE A 799 39.42 18.89 10.88
CA PHE A 799 38.84 20.17 11.32
C PHE A 799 37.63 19.94 12.26
N PHE A 800 36.71 19.04 11.92
CA PHE A 800 35.55 18.79 12.77
C PHE A 800 35.91 18.17 14.12
N LYS A 801 36.95 17.33 14.20
CA LYS A 801 37.48 16.83 15.48
C LYS A 801 38.05 17.98 16.33
N VAL A 802 38.79 18.88 15.72
CA VAL A 802 39.29 20.10 16.39
C VAL A 802 38.12 20.98 16.87
N LYS A 803 37.16 21.23 16.00
CA LYS A 803 35.95 22.03 16.32
C LYS A 803 35.19 21.44 17.51
N ASP A 804 34.99 20.12 17.55
CA ASP A 804 34.26 19.44 18.64
C ASP A 804 34.97 19.65 19.99
N ASP A 805 36.32 19.52 20.02
CA ASP A 805 37.10 19.73 21.23
C ASP A 805 37.11 21.20 21.65
N VAL A 806 37.21 22.15 20.70
CA VAL A 806 37.12 23.60 20.99
C VAL A 806 35.72 23.93 21.55
N TYR A 807 34.66 23.36 20.99
CA TYR A 807 33.30 23.65 21.47
C TYR A 807 33.04 23.08 22.87
N LYS A 808 33.63 21.93 23.24
CA LYS A 808 33.62 21.39 24.62
C LYS A 808 34.33 22.34 25.56
N ALA A 809 35.51 22.88 25.14
CA ALA A 809 36.27 23.85 25.91
C ALA A 809 35.52 25.19 26.11
N LEU A 810 34.89 25.71 25.05
CA LEU A 810 34.04 26.91 25.11
C LEU A 810 32.83 26.73 26.04
N GLU A 811 32.18 25.53 26.01
CA GLU A 811 31.09 25.21 26.91
C GLU A 811 31.54 25.17 28.37
N THR A 812 32.68 24.56 28.65
CA THR A 812 33.28 24.54 30.00
C THR A 812 33.55 25.96 30.46
N ALA A 813 34.17 26.80 29.62
CA ALA A 813 34.46 28.20 29.94
C ALA A 813 33.19 29.06 30.19
N ARG A 814 32.09 28.77 29.48
CA ARG A 814 30.80 29.44 29.76
C ARG A 814 30.22 29.00 31.11
N ASN A 815 30.26 27.69 31.42
CA ASN A 815 29.78 27.17 32.70
C ASN A 815 30.57 27.72 33.89
N GLU A 816 31.88 27.91 33.71
CA GLU A 816 32.78 28.52 34.67
C GLU A 816 32.68 30.06 34.69
N LYS A 817 31.85 30.65 33.83
CA LYS A 817 31.67 32.11 33.69
C LYS A 817 32.93 32.85 33.28
N VAL A 818 33.88 32.20 32.61
CA VAL A 818 35.05 32.84 32.04
C VAL A 818 34.66 33.71 30.84
N ILE A 819 33.70 33.22 30.05
CA ILE A 819 33.12 33.92 28.88
C ILE A 819 31.58 33.86 28.94
N GLY A 820 30.93 34.85 28.31
CA GLY A 820 29.48 34.85 28.09
C GLY A 820 29.09 34.35 26.68
N SER A 821 29.93 34.67 25.69
CA SER A 821 29.71 34.25 24.29
C SER A 821 31.03 33.79 23.63
N GLY A 822 30.94 33.07 22.51
CA GLY A 822 32.14 32.63 21.77
C GLY A 822 33.04 33.79 21.32
N LEU A 823 32.46 34.93 20.92
CA LEU A 823 33.20 36.12 20.49
C LEU A 823 34.01 36.77 21.62
N GLU A 824 33.73 36.46 22.89
CA GLU A 824 34.58 36.92 24.01
C GLU A 824 35.83 36.05 24.21
N ALA A 825 36.00 34.99 23.43
CA ALA A 825 37.05 34.00 23.63
C ALA A 825 38.27 34.26 22.73
N ASN A 826 39.46 34.14 23.34
CA ASN A 826 40.70 33.79 22.67
C ASN A 826 40.94 32.30 22.87
N VAL A 827 41.08 31.56 21.77
CA VAL A 827 41.28 30.10 21.75
C VAL A 827 42.76 29.81 21.50
N TYR A 828 43.40 29.13 22.46
CA TYR A 828 44.78 28.63 22.29
C TYR A 828 44.68 27.14 21.94
N LEU A 829 45.34 26.78 20.83
CA LEU A 829 45.33 25.43 20.28
C LEU A 829 46.74 24.83 20.18
N ASN A 830 46.94 23.67 20.75
CA ASN A 830 48.12 22.85 20.50
C ASN A 830 47.65 21.61 19.72
N LEU A 831 48.05 21.55 18.44
CA LEU A 831 47.64 20.49 17.49
C LEU A 831 48.73 19.42 17.42
N PRO A 832 48.39 18.12 17.60
CA PRO A 832 49.27 17.04 17.22
C PRO A 832 49.62 17.07 15.72
N GLU A 833 50.75 16.47 15.34
CA GLU A 833 51.25 16.44 13.96
C GLU A 833 50.19 15.97 12.94
N ALA A 834 49.36 15.02 13.30
CA ALA A 834 48.27 14.52 12.46
C ALA A 834 47.21 15.59 12.08
N PHE A 835 47.17 16.72 12.79
CA PHE A 835 46.21 17.80 12.54
C PHE A 835 46.91 19.08 11.96
N ASN A 836 48.18 19.00 11.55
CA ASN A 836 48.89 20.14 11.00
C ASN A 836 48.24 20.70 9.74
N ASN A 837 47.63 19.85 8.91
CA ASN A 837 46.88 20.28 7.72
C ASN A 837 45.81 21.31 8.04
N VAL A 838 45.13 21.20 9.18
CA VAL A 838 44.10 22.16 9.63
C VAL A 838 44.73 23.55 9.85
N LYS A 839 45.89 23.64 10.49
CA LYS A 839 46.59 24.88 10.70
C LYS A 839 47.11 25.46 9.37
N GLU A 840 47.71 24.65 8.53
CA GLU A 840 48.31 25.05 7.26
C GLU A 840 47.28 25.59 6.27
N VAL A 841 46.10 24.97 6.18
CA VAL A 841 45.09 25.32 5.18
C VAL A 841 44.05 26.29 5.73
N LEU A 842 43.57 26.06 6.97
CA LEU A 842 42.46 26.83 7.55
C LEU A 842 42.87 27.82 8.62
N GLY A 843 44.17 27.90 8.98
CA GLY A 843 44.65 28.70 10.11
C GLY A 843 44.19 30.15 10.10
N ASP A 844 44.26 30.81 8.95
CA ASP A 844 43.87 32.22 8.79
C ASP A 844 42.37 32.49 9.02
N VAL A 845 41.54 31.49 8.76
CA VAL A 845 40.07 31.59 8.86
C VAL A 845 39.48 30.83 10.06
N MET A 846 40.33 30.19 10.88
CA MET A 846 39.87 29.39 12.02
C MET A 846 38.99 30.17 12.99
N HIS A 847 39.30 31.43 13.25
CA HIS A 847 38.51 32.28 14.14
C HIS A 847 37.06 32.47 13.63
N GLN A 848 36.90 32.62 12.30
CA GLN A 848 35.56 32.70 11.66
C GLN A 848 34.83 31.35 11.73
N LEU A 849 35.50 30.25 11.36
CA LEU A 849 34.91 28.91 11.35
C LEU A 849 34.48 28.45 12.74
N LEU A 850 35.17 28.87 13.79
CA LEU A 850 34.89 28.58 15.20
C LEU A 850 34.00 29.63 15.88
N ILE A 851 33.72 30.75 15.20
CA ILE A 851 32.91 31.88 15.70
C ILE A 851 33.51 32.42 17.02
N VAL A 852 34.79 32.69 17.00
CA VAL A 852 35.56 33.28 18.13
C VAL A 852 36.36 34.49 17.66
N SER A 853 36.78 35.37 18.57
CA SER A 853 37.53 36.58 18.19
C SER A 853 38.95 36.27 17.76
N LYS A 854 39.62 35.29 18.35
CA LYS A 854 41.03 34.97 18.06
C LYS A 854 41.35 33.50 18.26
N VAL A 855 42.16 32.93 17.37
CA VAL A 855 42.76 31.60 17.52
C VAL A 855 44.27 31.74 17.50
N VAL A 856 44.95 31.16 18.47
CA VAL A 856 46.40 31.18 18.61
C VAL A 856 46.93 29.75 18.63
N PHE A 857 47.74 29.41 17.65
CA PHE A 857 48.41 28.12 17.62
C PHE A 857 49.69 28.19 18.46
N THR A 858 49.86 27.26 19.39
CA THR A 858 51.00 27.22 20.31
C THR A 858 51.57 25.83 20.47
N SER A 859 52.83 25.72 20.91
CA SER A 859 53.44 24.46 21.32
C SER A 859 53.44 24.27 22.84
N GLU A 860 52.83 25.20 23.59
CA GLU A 860 52.73 25.12 25.04
C GLU A 860 51.85 23.94 25.46
N GLU A 861 52.06 23.40 26.65
CA GLU A 861 51.22 22.38 27.24
C GLU A 861 49.89 23.02 27.68
N LEU A 862 48.79 22.53 27.09
CA LEU A 862 47.44 23.00 27.35
C LEU A 862 46.55 21.83 27.87
N PRO A 863 45.39 22.12 28.47
CA PRO A 863 44.39 21.10 28.83
C PRO A 863 44.05 20.23 27.63
N LYS A 864 44.12 18.90 27.84
CA LYS A 864 43.93 17.91 26.78
C LYS A 864 42.47 17.52 26.66
N TYR A 865 41.97 17.52 25.44
CA TYR A 865 40.65 17.00 25.04
C TYR A 865 40.82 15.68 24.25
N ASP A 866 39.78 15.23 23.61
CA ASP A 866 39.79 13.91 22.93
C ASP A 866 40.86 13.83 21.81
N ASN A 867 41.00 14.87 21.03
CA ASN A 867 41.88 14.88 19.84
C ASN A 867 43.01 15.92 19.95
N VAL A 868 42.75 17.10 20.55
CA VAL A 868 43.66 18.21 20.62
C VAL A 868 43.71 18.81 22.01
N SER A 869 44.70 19.70 22.27
CA SER A 869 44.74 20.42 23.54
C SER A 869 44.26 21.87 23.34
N VAL A 870 43.35 22.31 24.21
CA VAL A 870 42.66 23.60 24.07
C VAL A 870 42.64 24.36 25.40
N LYS A 871 42.88 25.64 25.36
CA LYS A 871 42.67 26.57 26.47
C LYS A 871 41.85 27.77 26.00
N ILE A 872 40.86 28.14 26.77
CA ILE A 872 40.00 29.29 26.51
C ILE A 872 40.34 30.38 27.50
N GLU A 873 40.59 31.54 27.01
CA GLU A 873 40.76 32.75 27.82
C GLU A 873 39.79 33.84 27.37
N ARG A 874 39.33 34.67 28.30
CA ARG A 874 38.56 35.85 27.95
C ARG A 874 39.42 36.84 27.23
N SER A 875 38.96 37.38 26.10
CA SER A 875 39.67 38.46 25.38
C SER A 875 39.79 39.70 26.25
N THR A 876 40.99 40.27 26.26
CA THR A 876 41.30 41.55 26.92
C THR A 876 41.08 42.75 25.98
N GLY A 877 40.76 42.49 24.71
CA GLY A 877 40.50 43.52 23.72
C GLY A 877 39.14 44.23 23.90
N GLU A 878 38.90 45.25 23.10
CA GLU A 878 37.64 45.98 23.07
C GLU A 878 36.70 45.46 21.99
N LYS A 879 35.41 45.50 22.26
CA LYS A 879 34.35 44.98 21.35
C LYS A 879 34.12 45.96 20.20
N CYS A 880 34.32 45.54 18.98
CA CYS A 880 33.93 46.28 17.78
C CYS A 880 32.43 46.51 17.72
N ASN A 881 31.95 47.74 17.57
CA ASN A 881 30.52 48.11 17.52
C ASN A 881 29.83 47.61 16.23
N ARG A 882 30.57 47.22 15.18
CA ARG A 882 30.01 46.78 13.91
C ARG A 882 29.99 45.24 13.79
N CYS A 883 31.12 44.56 13.96
CA CYS A 883 31.21 43.10 13.78
C CYS A 883 31.16 42.30 15.09
N TRP A 884 31.23 42.97 16.25
CA TRP A 884 31.21 42.45 17.62
C TRP A 884 32.37 41.54 18.01
N ASN A 885 33.39 41.41 17.15
CA ASN A 885 34.65 40.76 17.53
C ASN A 885 35.43 41.64 18.52
N TYR A 886 36.18 41.01 19.42
CA TYR A 886 37.06 41.67 20.35
C TYR A 886 38.45 41.77 19.74
N VAL A 887 39.02 43.00 19.69
CA VAL A 887 40.29 43.29 19.06
C VAL A 887 41.13 44.18 19.96
N ASP A 888 42.46 44.16 19.76
CA ASP A 888 43.40 44.87 20.60
C ASP A 888 43.33 46.41 20.41
N GLU A 889 42.89 46.90 19.23
CA GLU A 889 42.77 48.33 18.92
C GLU A 889 41.49 48.61 18.12
N LEU A 890 40.83 49.75 18.45
CA LEU A 890 39.66 50.25 17.72
C LEU A 890 39.98 51.65 17.17
N ASP A 891 39.43 51.91 15.94
CA ASP A 891 39.38 53.24 15.34
C ASP A 891 37.94 53.72 15.29
N ASP A 892 37.58 54.79 15.97
CA ASP A 892 36.18 55.28 16.14
C ASP A 892 35.20 54.24 16.59
N GLY A 893 35.62 53.30 17.46
CA GLY A 893 34.79 52.23 18.02
C GLY A 893 34.60 51.01 17.11
N ILE A 894 35.35 50.91 16.00
CA ILE A 894 35.31 49.76 15.09
C ILE A 894 36.72 49.18 14.86
N CYS A 895 36.77 47.86 14.55
CA CYS A 895 38.05 47.20 14.28
C CYS A 895 38.66 47.62 12.92
N PRO A 896 39.99 47.41 12.71
CA PRO A 896 40.65 47.75 11.46
C PRO A 896 40.01 47.16 10.20
N ARG A 897 39.48 45.90 10.27
CA ARG A 897 38.71 45.26 9.19
C ARG A 897 37.46 46.07 8.84
N CYS A 898 36.67 46.45 9.82
CA CYS A 898 35.45 47.21 9.61
C CYS A 898 35.71 48.61 9.10
N ALA A 899 36.79 49.26 9.61
CA ALA A 899 37.23 50.59 9.14
C ALA A 899 37.64 50.55 7.66
N SER A 900 38.43 49.55 7.25
CA SER A 900 38.80 49.34 5.84
C SER A 900 37.58 49.15 4.93
N ILE A 901 36.63 48.33 5.34
CA ILE A 901 35.38 48.06 4.57
C ILE A 901 34.57 49.34 4.36
N LEU A 902 34.47 50.22 5.37
CA LEU A 902 33.67 51.43 5.27
C LEU A 902 34.38 52.55 4.50
N LYS A 903 35.71 52.69 4.59
CA LYS A 903 36.49 53.67 3.82
C LYS A 903 36.45 53.46 2.31
N ASP A 904 36.34 52.22 1.87
CA ASP A 904 36.23 51.89 0.44
C ASP A 904 34.81 52.04 -0.10
N ASN A 905 33.79 52.33 0.74
CA ASN A 905 32.39 52.60 0.35
C ASN A 905 32.10 54.13 0.25
N GLU A 906 32.99 55.00 0.66
CA GLU A 906 32.95 56.44 0.39
C GLU A 906 33.58 56.78 -0.98
#